data_08af84e74959ccb3aafc2ca85743ab3e
#
_entry.id   08af84e74959ccb3aafc2ca85743ab3e
#
_cell.length_a   1.000
_cell.length_b   1.000
_cell.length_c   1.000
_cell.angle_alpha   90.00
_cell.angle_beta   90.00
_cell.angle_gamma   90.00
#
_symmetry.space_group_name_H-M   'P 1'
#
loop_
_entity.id
_entity.type
_entity.pdbx_description
1 polymer ?
#
loop_
_entity_poly.entity_id
_entity_poly.type
_entity_poly.pdbx_seq_one_letter_code
_entity_poly.pdbx_strand_id
1 'polypeptide(L)'
;MKRLINVSNIQPTKIKKTGCVEETGADEEIRDNLLTSVVNNQSDSTAKIRLFMSLFKGRDDVYASRWENKKKGTSGYSPVCLNLWQPGMCGKPKTPCSKCANRSYATLDENVIEDHLRGHIIAGIYPLLPDETCHFLAIDFDEGDWQKDISIVRDVCVEHEIPVAVERSRSGAGGHMWFFFEQPLLASLARKFGAALLTFSMDRRHEIKFKSYDRFFPSQDTMPKGGFGNLIALPFQKAARKERNSEFVDENFQSYDDQWAFLSGIQRLSQERIENLIAKLCRGDELGVLKTDEEEIQKPWETPPKVILHKKDFPRQIEIVKANMLYIPTAEISQRALNRLKRLASFKNPEFYKKQAMRMSTYGHDRIISCADERSGYLCLPRGCEAELKAVFDEYKIDVRFMDKSNSGRPIDVSFKGQLRDEQAMALDQLANHNMGILSGTTAFGKTIVAIKLIAEKKVNTLILVDKINLLKQWEKRLFEFLIINETLPEPEPSEKKKRGRKKKRSIIGQLGGGKNNLSGIVDIAVMQSVSRPEDVHECVKNYGMIIADECHHASAFTYEKILKVANAKYIYGLTATPTRKDGHHPILFMQCGPIRFRDNAKKQAQNRPFEHFIVPRFTSLRAPLDNDGKDSTIQELYSEIVDNEIRNQLIIEDVLNSHNNGRNCLVLTLRTAHVEFLTEKLKEKVPDVVKLTGKMGKKAIREAFQQIADMPADKNLILVATGHFIGEGFDEARLDTLFLAMPISWKGTLQQYAGRLHRLFENKKEVQIYDYVDIHVKMLEKMYQKRLTGYASMGYKVKGGEFQSDSPDIIYDKDNFMAVFSNDIVNAKKEIIIVSPFVRKRRTLQMLQYLKIASGKKARLIVVTRPKTDFKEKDQAALDNALELLQQNDIRIVFKSNIHQKFAIIDQNIIWYGSIN
;
A
#
# COMPACT_ATOMS: atom_id res chain seq x y z
N MET A 1 39.06 -4.97 31.42
CA MET A 1 38.87 -4.98 32.89
C MET A 1 37.46 -5.48 33.18
N LYS A 2 37.37 -6.68 33.73
CA LYS A 2 36.11 -7.36 34.12
C LYS A 2 35.50 -6.70 35.34
N ARG A 3 34.20 -6.49 35.35
CA ARG A 3 33.41 -6.52 36.60
C ARG A 3 32.12 -7.31 36.36
N LEU A 4 32.13 -8.54 36.80
CA LEU A 4 30.99 -9.38 37.12
C LEU A 4 30.23 -8.74 38.31
N ILE A 5 28.91 -8.68 38.21
CA ILE A 5 28.04 -8.52 39.38
C ILE A 5 27.14 -9.74 39.44
N ASN A 6 27.39 -10.56 40.47
CA ASN A 6 26.53 -11.64 40.96
C ASN A 6 25.21 -11.07 41.49
N VAL A 7 24.10 -11.64 41.02
CA VAL A 7 22.83 -11.54 41.76
C VAL A 7 22.33 -12.95 42.06
N SER A 8 22.70 -13.43 43.23
CA SER A 8 22.05 -14.55 43.90
C SER A 8 21.26 -13.97 45.08
N ASN A 9 20.10 -14.58 45.36
CA ASN A 9 19.21 -14.45 46.50
C ASN A 9 18.05 -13.45 46.41
N ILE A 10 16.92 -13.99 45.93
CA ILE A 10 15.60 -13.64 46.49
C ILE A 10 14.86 -14.94 46.76
N GLN A 11 14.65 -15.21 48.06
CA GLN A 11 13.83 -16.33 48.55
C GLN A 11 12.33 -16.06 48.34
N PRO A 12 11.52 -17.09 48.06
CA PRO A 12 10.07 -16.90 47.94
C PRO A 12 9.40 -16.88 49.31
N THR A 13 8.57 -15.87 49.50
CA THR A 13 7.70 -15.73 50.71
C THR A 13 6.57 -16.77 50.67
N LYS A 14 6.45 -17.52 51.75
CA LYS A 14 5.39 -18.52 51.98
C LYS A 14 4.01 -17.86 52.04
N ILE A 15 3.09 -18.27 51.17
CA ILE A 15 1.64 -18.07 51.34
C ILE A 15 1.07 -19.36 51.96
N LYS A 16 0.35 -19.20 53.09
CA LYS A 16 -0.27 -20.29 53.83
C LYS A 16 -1.32 -21.03 52.97
N LYS A 17 -1.21 -22.35 52.94
CA LYS A 17 -2.23 -23.30 52.49
C LYS A 17 -3.32 -23.43 53.53
N THR A 18 -4.57 -23.35 53.13
CA THR A 18 -5.71 -23.90 53.87
C THR A 18 -6.47 -24.85 52.93
N GLY A 19 -6.66 -26.08 53.37
CA GLY A 19 -7.63 -27.02 52.86
C GLY A 19 -7.10 -28.06 51.84
N CYS A 20 -6.57 -29.16 52.38
CA CYS A 20 -6.30 -30.39 51.65
C CYS A 20 -7.61 -31.14 51.36
N VAL A 21 -7.76 -31.57 50.11
CA VAL A 21 -8.44 -32.82 49.77
C VAL A 21 -7.35 -33.68 49.10
N GLU A 22 -7.05 -34.80 49.69
CA GLU A 22 -6.11 -35.81 49.18
C GLU A 22 -6.74 -36.44 47.91
N GLU A 23 -6.23 -36.07 46.74
CA GLU A 23 -6.38 -36.88 45.54
C GLU A 23 -5.30 -37.96 45.53
N THR A 24 -5.77 -39.20 45.51
CA THR A 24 -4.96 -40.42 45.63
C THR A 24 -4.03 -40.55 44.38
N GLY A 25 -2.74 -40.89 44.60
CA GLY A 25 -1.70 -41.03 43.59
C GLY A 25 -1.89 -42.12 42.53
N ALA A 26 -3.11 -42.67 42.39
CA ALA A 26 -3.49 -43.60 41.33
C ALA A 26 -3.85 -42.90 39.99
N ASP A 27 -4.18 -41.59 40.01
CA ASP A 27 -4.57 -40.84 38.80
C ASP A 27 -3.37 -40.23 38.06
N GLU A 28 -2.24 -40.01 38.72
CA GLU A 28 -1.01 -39.54 38.03
C GLU A 28 -0.29 -40.71 37.35
N GLU A 29 -0.23 -41.89 37.93
CA GLU A 29 0.30 -43.09 37.24
C GLU A 29 -0.56 -43.57 36.06
N ILE A 30 -1.86 -43.33 36.12
CA ILE A 30 -2.78 -43.60 34.95
C ILE A 30 -2.61 -42.54 33.87
N ARG A 31 -2.34 -41.27 34.18
CA ARG A 31 -2.03 -40.23 33.22
C ARG A 31 -0.71 -40.45 32.49
N ASP A 32 0.34 -40.82 33.21
CA ASP A 32 1.67 -41.10 32.60
C ASP A 32 1.69 -42.41 31.82
N ASN A 33 0.97 -43.44 32.20
CA ASN A 33 0.84 -44.70 31.41
C ASN A 33 -0.06 -44.59 30.21
N LEU A 34 -0.99 -43.63 30.11
CA LEU A 34 -1.80 -43.39 28.90
C LEU A 34 -1.04 -42.62 27.81
N LEU A 35 0.10 -41.98 28.12
CA LEU A 35 0.95 -41.26 27.17
C LEU A 35 1.99 -42.13 26.46
N THR A 36 2.14 -43.40 26.80
CA THR A 36 3.15 -44.32 26.25
C THR A 36 2.62 -45.41 25.36
N SER A 37 1.29 -45.57 25.15
CA SER A 37 0.75 -46.54 24.19
C SER A 37 0.64 -45.94 22.80
N VAL A 38 1.32 -46.55 21.81
CA VAL A 38 1.22 -46.19 20.37
C VAL A 38 -0.23 -46.39 19.94
N VAL A 39 -0.90 -45.27 19.60
CA VAL A 39 -2.26 -45.32 19.03
C VAL A 39 -2.18 -45.82 17.58
N ASN A 40 -2.97 -46.84 17.24
CA ASN A 40 -2.96 -47.49 15.93
C ASN A 40 -4.40 -47.77 15.43
N ASN A 41 -4.53 -48.45 14.30
CA ASN A 41 -5.82 -48.79 13.73
C ASN A 41 -6.73 -49.63 14.67
N GLN A 42 -6.18 -50.37 15.61
CA GLN A 42 -6.89 -51.20 16.57
C GLN A 42 -7.27 -50.46 17.87
N SER A 43 -6.67 -49.29 18.13
CA SER A 43 -6.97 -48.48 19.31
C SER A 43 -8.44 -48.03 19.30
N ASP A 44 -8.98 -47.75 20.49
CA ASP A 44 -10.36 -47.26 20.63
C ASP A 44 -10.54 -45.84 20.02
N SER A 45 -11.82 -45.48 19.83
CA SER A 45 -12.16 -44.19 19.23
C SER A 45 -11.70 -42.99 20.08
N THR A 46 -11.76 -43.13 21.39
CA THR A 46 -11.40 -42.05 22.33
C THR A 46 -9.90 -41.75 22.27
N ALA A 47 -9.05 -42.79 22.27
CA ALA A 47 -7.60 -42.62 22.10
C ALA A 47 -7.25 -41.95 20.76
N LYS A 48 -7.91 -42.34 19.67
CA LYS A 48 -7.78 -41.76 18.34
C LYS A 48 -8.19 -40.29 18.31
N ILE A 49 -9.31 -39.91 18.91
CA ILE A 49 -9.81 -38.55 19.00
C ILE A 49 -8.86 -37.69 19.81
N ARG A 50 -8.39 -38.18 20.96
CA ARG A 50 -7.40 -37.42 21.81
C ARG A 50 -6.08 -37.19 21.08
N LEU A 51 -5.53 -38.19 20.41
CA LEU A 51 -4.33 -38.02 19.57
C LEU A 51 -4.56 -36.97 18.50
N PHE A 52 -5.68 -37.05 17.78
CA PHE A 52 -6.02 -36.12 16.72
C PHE A 52 -6.12 -34.68 17.23
N MET A 53 -6.86 -34.47 18.34
CA MET A 53 -7.00 -33.16 18.97
C MET A 53 -5.67 -32.62 19.53
N SER A 54 -4.76 -33.48 19.95
CA SER A 54 -3.45 -33.08 20.46
C SER A 54 -2.53 -32.54 19.36
N LEU A 55 -2.66 -33.01 18.12
CA LEU A 55 -1.88 -32.61 16.97
C LEU A 55 -2.52 -31.41 16.25
N PHE A 56 -3.79 -31.55 15.88
CA PHE A 56 -4.53 -30.51 15.12
C PHE A 56 -5.21 -29.53 16.08
N LYS A 57 -4.43 -28.90 16.96
CA LYS A 57 -4.92 -27.98 17.96
C LYS A 57 -4.91 -26.55 17.45
N GLY A 58 -6.09 -25.97 17.31
CA GLY A 58 -6.30 -24.56 16.98
C GLY A 58 -7.13 -23.87 18.04
N ARG A 59 -7.94 -22.88 17.64
CA ARG A 59 -8.94 -22.29 18.56
C ARG A 59 -9.96 -23.33 18.97
N ASP A 60 -10.29 -23.34 20.24
CA ASP A 60 -11.29 -24.22 20.84
C ASP A 60 -12.66 -23.56 20.99
N ASP A 61 -12.70 -22.23 21.02
CA ASP A 61 -13.92 -21.41 21.21
C ASP A 61 -14.72 -21.22 19.89
N VAL A 62 -14.18 -21.66 18.76
CA VAL A 62 -14.84 -21.59 17.44
C VAL A 62 -14.24 -22.56 16.44
N TYR A 63 -15.07 -23.22 15.67
CA TYR A 63 -14.67 -23.96 14.48
C TYR A 63 -15.52 -23.61 13.26
N ALA A 64 -15.06 -23.97 12.07
CA ALA A 64 -15.80 -23.80 10.84
C ALA A 64 -16.33 -25.14 10.32
N SER A 65 -17.52 -25.15 9.75
CA SER A 65 -18.07 -26.28 9.03
C SER A 65 -18.19 -26.00 7.54
N ARG A 66 -17.92 -27.03 6.73
CA ARG A 66 -18.06 -26.96 5.27
C ARG A 66 -19.54 -26.99 4.88
N TRP A 67 -19.89 -26.13 3.95
CA TRP A 67 -21.21 -26.09 3.33
C TRP A 67 -21.09 -26.22 1.80
N GLU A 68 -22.10 -26.81 1.18
CA GLU A 68 -22.22 -26.97 -0.28
C GLU A 68 -23.59 -26.51 -0.75
N ASN A 69 -23.61 -25.73 -1.80
CA ASN A 69 -24.84 -25.37 -2.50
C ASN A 69 -24.87 -26.07 -3.86
N LYS A 70 -25.49 -27.25 -3.89
CA LYS A 70 -25.57 -28.07 -5.11
C LYS A 70 -26.25 -27.37 -6.28
N LYS A 71 -27.20 -26.43 -6.04
CA LYS A 71 -27.91 -25.69 -7.10
C LYS A 71 -27.02 -24.66 -7.79
N LYS A 72 -26.07 -24.06 -7.06
CA LYS A 72 -25.17 -23.02 -7.57
C LYS A 72 -23.74 -23.53 -7.84
N GLY A 73 -23.44 -24.77 -7.54
CA GLY A 73 -22.11 -25.35 -7.67
C GLY A 73 -21.06 -24.69 -6.78
N THR A 74 -21.48 -24.02 -5.69
CA THR A 74 -20.58 -23.28 -4.77
C THR A 74 -20.44 -24.01 -3.46
N SER A 75 -19.26 -23.98 -2.87
CA SER A 75 -18.98 -24.53 -1.54
C SER A 75 -18.02 -23.61 -0.79
N GLY A 76 -17.95 -23.76 0.53
CA GLY A 76 -17.06 -22.97 1.38
C GLY A 76 -17.15 -23.40 2.83
N TYR A 77 -16.43 -22.68 3.68
CA TYR A 77 -16.44 -22.87 5.12
C TYR A 77 -17.03 -21.64 5.81
N SER A 78 -17.78 -21.87 6.88
CA SER A 78 -18.28 -20.78 7.72
C SER A 78 -18.19 -21.15 9.19
N PRO A 79 -17.89 -20.19 10.10
CA PRO A 79 -17.94 -20.41 11.54
C PRO A 79 -19.32 -20.96 11.95
N VAL A 80 -19.34 -21.96 12.80
CA VAL A 80 -20.58 -22.55 13.30
C VAL A 80 -21.13 -21.63 14.41
N CYS A 81 -22.38 -21.18 14.22
CA CYS A 81 -23.08 -20.33 15.18
C CYS A 81 -24.31 -21.05 15.72
N LEU A 82 -24.42 -21.15 17.03
CA LEU A 82 -25.52 -21.77 17.73
C LEU A 82 -26.88 -21.11 17.45
N ASN A 83 -26.85 -19.81 17.16
CA ASN A 83 -28.05 -19.02 16.84
C ASN A 83 -28.33 -18.94 15.33
N LEU A 84 -27.66 -19.76 14.51
CA LEU A 84 -27.84 -19.71 13.05
C LEU A 84 -29.25 -20.05 12.63
N TRP A 85 -29.91 -19.17 11.89
CA TRP A 85 -31.29 -19.26 11.40
C TRP A 85 -32.39 -19.34 12.50
N GLN A 86 -32.03 -19.05 13.76
CA GLN A 86 -33.07 -18.97 14.84
C GLN A 86 -33.90 -17.69 14.67
N PRO A 87 -35.23 -17.77 14.63
CA PRO A 87 -36.12 -16.61 14.54
C PRO A 87 -35.87 -15.63 15.70
N GLY A 88 -35.80 -14.31 15.40
CA GLY A 88 -35.55 -13.28 16.39
C GLY A 88 -34.10 -13.13 16.87
N MET A 89 -33.24 -14.13 16.63
CA MET A 89 -31.82 -14.12 17.02
C MET A 89 -30.89 -13.89 15.82
N CYS A 90 -31.13 -14.59 14.70
CA CYS A 90 -30.30 -14.51 13.52
C CYS A 90 -30.79 -13.45 12.52
N GLY A 91 -29.97 -12.45 12.22
CA GLY A 91 -30.30 -11.39 11.27
C GLY A 91 -30.04 -11.71 9.79
N LYS A 92 -29.58 -12.95 9.45
CA LYS A 92 -29.35 -13.32 8.06
C LYS A 92 -30.69 -13.40 7.26
N PRO A 93 -30.66 -13.07 5.97
CA PRO A 93 -29.52 -12.61 5.14
C PRO A 93 -29.22 -11.10 5.24
N LYS A 94 -30.04 -10.32 5.95
CA LYS A 94 -29.92 -8.84 6.01
C LYS A 94 -28.67 -8.38 6.78
N THR A 95 -28.33 -9.08 7.87
CA THR A 95 -27.16 -8.74 8.71
C THR A 95 -26.06 -9.78 8.53
N PRO A 96 -24.84 -9.42 8.10
CA PRO A 96 -23.72 -10.35 8.03
C PRO A 96 -23.26 -10.76 9.44
N CYS A 97 -22.77 -12.01 9.58
CA CYS A 97 -22.35 -12.56 10.89
C CYS A 97 -21.26 -11.70 11.58
N SER A 98 -20.38 -11.06 10.82
CA SER A 98 -19.35 -10.17 11.38
C SER A 98 -19.90 -8.96 12.13
N LYS A 99 -21.15 -8.54 11.84
CA LYS A 99 -21.84 -7.41 12.48
C LYS A 99 -23.00 -7.85 13.37
N CYS A 100 -23.22 -9.14 13.56
CA CYS A 100 -24.34 -9.67 14.37
C CYS A 100 -24.02 -9.55 15.86
N ALA A 101 -24.87 -8.89 16.64
CA ALA A 101 -24.71 -8.78 18.09
C ALA A 101 -25.03 -10.12 18.80
N ASN A 102 -25.91 -10.95 18.22
CA ASN A 102 -26.39 -12.21 18.81
C ASN A 102 -25.56 -13.42 18.37
N ARG A 103 -24.35 -13.22 17.88
CA ARG A 103 -23.49 -14.35 17.47
C ARG A 103 -23.01 -15.12 18.70
N SER A 104 -23.20 -16.46 18.66
CA SER A 104 -22.71 -17.40 19.66
C SER A 104 -22.04 -18.55 18.92
N TYR A 105 -20.73 -18.69 19.04
CA TYR A 105 -19.99 -19.71 18.30
C TYR A 105 -19.97 -21.03 19.06
N ALA A 106 -19.99 -22.14 18.32
CA ALA A 106 -19.85 -23.47 18.87
C ALA A 106 -18.38 -23.79 19.14
N THR A 107 -18.10 -24.41 20.28
CA THR A 107 -16.77 -24.88 20.66
C THR A 107 -16.35 -26.11 19.86
N LEU A 108 -15.03 -26.27 19.69
CA LEU A 108 -14.44 -27.47 19.09
C LEU A 108 -14.16 -28.48 20.20
N ASP A 109 -14.98 -29.51 20.31
CA ASP A 109 -14.88 -30.57 21.31
C ASP A 109 -14.67 -31.98 20.70
N GLU A 110 -14.58 -33.02 21.54
CA GLU A 110 -14.42 -34.41 21.12
C GLU A 110 -15.57 -34.87 20.20
N ASN A 111 -16.80 -34.39 20.45
CA ASN A 111 -17.97 -34.77 19.65
C ASN A 111 -17.87 -34.21 18.22
N VAL A 112 -17.43 -32.96 18.08
CA VAL A 112 -17.21 -32.31 16.76
C VAL A 112 -16.14 -33.07 15.97
N ILE A 113 -15.07 -33.51 16.64
CA ILE A 113 -14.01 -34.31 15.98
C ILE A 113 -14.53 -35.69 15.62
N GLU A 114 -15.32 -36.34 16.48
CA GLU A 114 -15.96 -37.60 16.16
C GLU A 114 -16.87 -37.48 14.94
N ASP A 115 -17.73 -36.46 14.89
CA ASP A 115 -18.62 -36.19 13.75
C ASP A 115 -17.83 -35.95 12.46
N HIS A 116 -16.70 -35.25 12.55
CA HIS A 116 -15.80 -35.06 11.43
C HIS A 116 -15.19 -36.35 10.92
N LEU A 117 -14.64 -37.19 11.82
CA LEU A 117 -14.04 -38.50 11.47
C LEU A 117 -15.07 -39.48 10.95
N ARG A 118 -16.32 -39.48 11.49
CA ARG A 118 -17.45 -40.23 11.01
C ARG A 118 -18.03 -39.72 9.69
N GLY A 119 -17.68 -38.50 9.28
CA GLY A 119 -18.10 -37.87 8.03
C GLY A 119 -19.50 -37.24 8.07
N HIS A 120 -20.04 -36.97 9.26
CA HIS A 120 -21.29 -36.22 9.42
C HIS A 120 -21.07 -34.74 9.07
N ILE A 121 -19.91 -34.20 9.41
CA ILE A 121 -19.48 -32.84 9.06
C ILE A 121 -18.05 -32.87 8.48
N ILE A 122 -17.65 -31.74 7.86
CA ILE A 122 -16.26 -31.47 7.53
C ILE A 122 -15.86 -30.23 8.33
N ALA A 123 -15.08 -30.44 9.39
CA ALA A 123 -14.63 -29.39 10.25
C ALA A 123 -13.34 -28.72 9.71
N GLY A 124 -13.23 -27.42 9.93
CA GLY A 124 -12.02 -26.64 9.73
C GLY A 124 -11.67 -25.86 11.00
N ILE A 125 -10.40 -25.73 11.27
CA ILE A 125 -9.88 -25.07 12.47
C ILE A 125 -9.17 -23.76 12.12
N TYR A 126 -9.12 -22.86 13.11
CA TYR A 126 -8.40 -21.62 13.05
C TYR A 126 -7.08 -21.75 13.83
N PRO A 127 -5.92 -21.86 13.16
CA PRO A 127 -4.66 -22.13 13.85
C PRO A 127 -4.12 -20.97 14.66
N LEU A 128 -4.49 -19.72 14.34
CA LEU A 128 -4.05 -18.53 15.07
C LEU A 128 -4.88 -18.34 16.35
N LEU A 129 -4.23 -18.40 17.49
CA LEU A 129 -4.84 -18.23 18.81
C LEU A 129 -5.01 -16.73 19.17
N PRO A 130 -5.88 -16.39 20.16
CA PRO A 130 -6.11 -15.00 20.56
C PRO A 130 -4.86 -14.25 21.04
N ASP A 131 -3.88 -14.96 21.59
CA ASP A 131 -2.57 -14.47 22.04
C ASP A 131 -1.51 -14.41 20.93
N GLU A 132 -1.94 -14.61 19.66
CA GLU A 132 -1.08 -14.57 18.46
C GLU A 132 -0.08 -15.76 18.39
N THR A 133 -0.35 -16.86 19.10
CA THR A 133 0.41 -18.11 19.01
C THR A 133 -0.30 -19.16 18.13
N CYS A 134 0.39 -20.27 17.86
CA CYS A 134 -0.16 -21.45 17.15
C CYS A 134 0.52 -22.73 17.61
N HIS A 135 -0.17 -23.86 17.51
CA HIS A 135 0.34 -25.20 17.89
C HIS A 135 1.02 -25.94 16.74
N PHE A 136 0.81 -25.48 15.51
CA PHE A 136 1.41 -26.04 14.30
C PHE A 136 1.57 -24.98 13.22
N LEU A 137 2.41 -25.30 12.25
CA LEU A 137 2.47 -24.62 10.97
C LEU A 137 2.09 -25.61 9.88
N ALA A 138 1.18 -25.24 9.01
CA ALA A 138 0.91 -26.01 7.78
C ALA A 138 1.27 -25.16 6.55
N ILE A 139 1.81 -25.82 5.52
CA ILE A 139 2.13 -25.23 4.21
C ILE A 139 1.31 -25.96 3.15
N ASP A 140 0.57 -25.23 2.33
CA ASP A 140 -0.31 -25.75 1.30
C ASP A 140 0.35 -25.63 -0.09
N PHE A 141 0.30 -26.72 -0.86
CA PHE A 141 0.82 -26.86 -2.22
C PHE A 141 -0.30 -27.34 -3.15
N ASP A 142 -0.93 -26.44 -3.88
CA ASP A 142 -2.13 -26.72 -4.70
C ASP A 142 -1.92 -26.68 -6.22
N GLU A 143 -0.82 -26.15 -6.72
CA GLU A 143 -0.65 -25.88 -8.15
C GLU A 143 0.56 -26.59 -8.74
N GLY A 144 0.47 -26.94 -10.03
CA GLY A 144 1.58 -27.49 -10.80
C GLY A 144 1.96 -28.90 -10.36
N ASP A 145 3.25 -29.13 -10.23
CA ASP A 145 3.84 -30.44 -9.85
C ASP A 145 4.08 -30.48 -8.33
N TRP A 146 2.99 -30.33 -7.54
CA TRP A 146 3.03 -30.23 -6.09
C TRP A 146 3.81 -31.37 -5.40
N GLN A 147 3.81 -32.58 -5.99
CA GLN A 147 4.56 -33.71 -5.45
C GLN A 147 6.06 -33.48 -5.52
N LYS A 148 6.56 -32.93 -6.63
CA LYS A 148 7.98 -32.57 -6.75
C LYS A 148 8.34 -31.43 -5.81
N ASP A 149 7.48 -30.41 -5.66
CA ASP A 149 7.75 -29.30 -4.76
C ASP A 149 7.83 -29.79 -3.30
N ILE A 150 6.89 -30.63 -2.87
CA ILE A 150 6.91 -31.25 -1.54
C ILE A 150 8.14 -32.17 -1.38
N SER A 151 8.53 -32.96 -2.38
CA SER A 151 9.70 -33.86 -2.28
C SER A 151 10.97 -33.08 -1.94
N ILE A 152 11.18 -31.93 -2.58
CA ILE A 152 12.35 -31.08 -2.33
C ILE A 152 12.36 -30.50 -0.92
N VAL A 153 11.20 -30.01 -0.45
CA VAL A 153 11.09 -29.50 0.93
C VAL A 153 11.27 -30.64 1.94
N ARG A 154 10.76 -31.84 1.64
CA ARG A 154 10.95 -33.06 2.44
C ARG A 154 12.42 -33.48 2.50
N ASP A 155 13.15 -33.44 1.37
CA ASP A 155 14.59 -33.71 1.35
C ASP A 155 15.38 -32.78 2.27
N VAL A 156 15.04 -31.48 2.28
CA VAL A 156 15.61 -30.51 3.20
C VAL A 156 15.23 -30.84 4.65
N CYS A 157 13.98 -31.26 4.89
CA CYS A 157 13.56 -31.68 6.23
C CYS A 157 14.38 -32.90 6.71
N VAL A 158 14.61 -33.89 5.87
CA VAL A 158 15.42 -35.07 6.20
C VAL A 158 16.87 -34.66 6.51
N GLU A 159 17.49 -33.86 5.67
CA GLU A 159 18.89 -33.38 5.86
C GLU A 159 19.10 -32.62 7.17
N HIS A 160 18.09 -31.89 7.60
CA HIS A 160 18.13 -31.05 8.80
C HIS A 160 17.40 -31.67 9.99
N GLU A 161 16.98 -32.94 9.87
CA GLU A 161 16.24 -33.68 10.91
C GLU A 161 14.99 -32.94 11.39
N ILE A 162 14.22 -32.37 10.45
CA ILE A 162 12.99 -31.64 10.73
C ILE A 162 11.81 -32.61 10.58
N PRO A 163 11.10 -32.93 11.66
CA PRO A 163 9.91 -33.77 11.58
C PRO A 163 8.83 -33.09 10.77
N VAL A 164 8.27 -33.77 9.79
CA VAL A 164 7.22 -33.28 8.91
C VAL A 164 6.24 -34.39 8.56
N ALA A 165 4.95 -34.05 8.59
CA ALA A 165 3.91 -34.93 8.09
C ALA A 165 3.33 -34.34 6.79
N VAL A 166 3.22 -35.19 5.74
CA VAL A 166 2.68 -34.78 4.45
C VAL A 166 1.31 -35.42 4.25
N GLU A 167 0.29 -34.57 4.06
CA GLU A 167 -1.07 -34.97 3.76
C GLU A 167 -1.37 -34.72 2.28
N ARG A 168 -1.97 -35.68 1.59
CA ARG A 168 -2.60 -35.46 0.30
C ARG A 168 -3.89 -34.68 0.51
N SER A 169 -4.08 -33.58 -0.19
CA SER A 169 -5.26 -32.72 -0.03
C SER A 169 -6.56 -33.45 -0.36
N ARG A 170 -7.68 -32.93 0.07
CA ARG A 170 -9.01 -33.49 -0.17
C ARG A 170 -9.32 -33.73 -1.65
N SER A 171 -8.85 -32.87 -2.54
CA SER A 171 -9.08 -32.98 -3.99
C SER A 171 -8.14 -33.96 -4.67
N GLY A 172 -7.06 -34.39 -4.01
CA GLY A 172 -5.99 -35.17 -4.60
C GLY A 172 -5.02 -34.34 -5.48
N ALA A 173 -5.36 -33.09 -5.79
CA ALA A 173 -4.61 -32.23 -6.70
C ALA A 173 -3.60 -31.33 -5.98
N GLY A 174 -3.31 -31.57 -4.70
CA GLY A 174 -2.38 -30.83 -3.88
C GLY A 174 -2.00 -31.58 -2.61
N GLY A 175 -1.21 -30.98 -1.75
CA GLY A 175 -0.79 -31.54 -0.46
C GLY A 175 -0.48 -30.48 0.58
N HIS A 176 -0.59 -30.88 1.84
CA HIS A 176 -0.23 -30.05 2.98
C HIS A 176 1.00 -30.63 3.70
N MET A 177 1.96 -29.80 4.06
CA MET A 177 3.07 -30.14 4.94
C MET A 177 2.78 -29.60 6.33
N TRP A 178 2.76 -30.48 7.34
CA TRP A 178 2.42 -30.15 8.73
C TRP A 178 3.65 -30.25 9.62
N PHE A 179 3.88 -29.20 10.43
CA PHE A 179 4.93 -29.10 11.44
C PHE A 179 4.28 -28.82 12.79
N PHE A 180 4.43 -29.74 13.75
CA PHE A 180 3.78 -29.66 15.06
C PHE A 180 4.76 -29.14 16.13
N PHE A 181 4.27 -28.35 17.06
CA PHE A 181 5.08 -27.75 18.13
C PHE A 181 4.78 -28.39 19.47
N GLU A 182 5.81 -28.48 20.35
CA GLU A 182 5.65 -29.00 21.74
C GLU A 182 4.75 -28.08 22.57
N GLN A 183 4.98 -26.77 22.44
CA GLN A 183 4.22 -25.71 23.10
C GLN A 183 3.71 -24.70 22.05
N PRO A 184 2.68 -23.90 22.37
CA PRO A 184 2.26 -22.82 21.49
C PRO A 184 3.43 -21.89 21.16
N LEU A 185 3.62 -21.60 19.88
CA LEU A 185 4.68 -20.77 19.35
C LEU A 185 4.11 -19.48 18.73
N LEU A 186 4.79 -18.34 18.89
CA LEU A 186 4.37 -17.11 18.20
C LEU A 186 4.22 -17.37 16.70
N ALA A 187 3.07 -17.00 16.14
CA ALA A 187 2.77 -17.21 14.72
C ALA A 187 3.81 -16.54 13.80
N SER A 188 4.37 -15.40 14.21
CA SER A 188 5.46 -14.73 13.52
C SER A 188 6.73 -15.59 13.44
N LEU A 189 7.08 -16.30 14.53
CA LEU A 189 8.25 -17.19 14.58
C LEU A 189 8.02 -18.46 13.77
N ALA A 190 6.83 -19.10 13.90
CA ALA A 190 6.45 -20.25 13.10
C ALA A 190 6.49 -19.96 11.60
N ARG A 191 5.98 -18.80 11.19
CA ARG A 191 6.02 -18.37 9.79
C ARG A 191 7.40 -17.98 9.29
N LYS A 192 8.25 -17.42 10.17
CA LYS A 192 9.66 -17.17 9.86
C LYS A 192 10.38 -18.49 9.59
N PHE A 193 10.13 -19.52 10.38
CA PHE A 193 10.65 -20.87 10.15
C PHE A 193 10.18 -21.43 8.80
N GLY A 194 8.87 -21.40 8.49
CA GLY A 194 8.34 -21.86 7.21
C GLY A 194 8.92 -21.10 6.01
N ALA A 195 9.08 -19.77 6.13
CA ALA A 195 9.69 -18.95 5.10
C ALA A 195 11.19 -19.30 4.89
N ALA A 196 11.93 -19.52 5.97
CA ALA A 196 13.34 -19.95 5.92
C ALA A 196 13.47 -21.32 5.22
N LEU A 197 12.62 -22.28 5.58
CA LEU A 197 12.59 -23.61 4.98
C LEU A 197 12.28 -23.56 3.49
N LEU A 198 11.24 -22.82 3.09
CA LEU A 198 10.90 -22.68 1.67
C LEU A 198 12.02 -21.97 0.88
N THR A 199 12.59 -20.88 1.42
CA THR A 199 13.69 -20.17 0.78
C THR A 199 14.90 -21.09 0.56
N PHE A 200 15.26 -21.85 1.59
CA PHE A 200 16.38 -22.80 1.51
C PHE A 200 16.09 -23.91 0.49
N SER A 201 14.84 -24.40 0.42
CA SER A 201 14.42 -25.41 -0.57
C SER A 201 14.42 -24.85 -2.00
N MET A 202 14.05 -23.56 -2.18
CA MET A 202 14.10 -22.88 -3.48
C MET A 202 15.52 -22.71 -4.01
N ASP A 203 16.52 -22.67 -3.13
CA ASP A 203 17.93 -22.68 -3.56
C ASP A 203 18.34 -23.99 -4.28
N ARG A 204 17.55 -25.05 -4.13
CA ARG A 204 17.73 -26.33 -4.82
C ARG A 204 16.89 -26.44 -6.09
N ARG A 205 15.74 -25.76 -6.11
CA ARG A 205 14.83 -25.76 -7.27
C ARG A 205 14.06 -24.44 -7.39
N HIS A 206 14.31 -23.73 -8.49
CA HIS A 206 13.71 -22.42 -8.76
C HIS A 206 12.21 -22.45 -9.10
N GLU A 207 11.68 -23.63 -9.43
CA GLU A 207 10.29 -23.81 -9.85
C GLU A 207 9.29 -23.75 -8.68
N ILE A 208 9.74 -23.85 -7.43
CA ILE A 208 8.91 -23.59 -6.25
C ILE A 208 8.42 -22.13 -6.34
N LYS A 209 7.13 -21.92 -6.52
CA LYS A 209 6.54 -20.60 -6.78
C LYS A 209 6.47 -19.77 -5.51
N PHE A 210 6.64 -18.46 -5.65
CA PHE A 210 6.43 -17.49 -4.56
C PHE A 210 5.05 -17.58 -3.90
N LYS A 211 4.04 -18.07 -4.59
CA LYS A 211 2.71 -18.31 -4.05
C LYS A 211 2.67 -19.25 -2.85
N SER A 212 3.63 -20.18 -2.74
CA SER A 212 3.74 -21.08 -1.58
C SER A 212 4.03 -20.32 -0.27
N TYR A 213 4.61 -19.11 -0.33
CA TYR A 213 4.80 -18.24 0.85
C TYR A 213 3.52 -17.64 1.40
N ASP A 214 2.46 -17.57 0.60
CA ASP A 214 1.19 -16.98 0.97
C ASP A 214 0.19 -18.02 1.50
N ARG A 215 0.57 -19.31 1.43
CA ARG A 215 -0.26 -20.43 1.82
C ARG A 215 0.15 -21.09 3.13
N PHE A 216 0.55 -20.26 4.09
CA PHE A 216 0.78 -20.71 5.45
C PHE A 216 -0.48 -20.70 6.30
N PHE A 217 -0.58 -21.67 7.21
CA PHE A 217 -1.58 -21.72 8.26
C PHE A 217 -0.86 -21.78 9.62
N PRO A 218 -0.82 -20.66 10.39
CA PRO A 218 -1.49 -19.37 10.15
C PRO A 218 -0.86 -18.55 9.02
N SER A 219 -1.70 -17.76 8.30
CA SER A 219 -1.25 -16.92 7.19
C SER A 219 -0.74 -15.53 7.63
N GLN A 220 -0.98 -15.14 8.88
CA GLN A 220 -0.62 -13.81 9.40
C GLN A 220 -0.06 -13.89 10.81
N ASP A 221 0.73 -12.87 11.19
CA ASP A 221 1.46 -12.84 12.47
C ASP A 221 0.59 -12.36 13.63
N THR A 222 -0.49 -11.62 13.34
CA THR A 222 -1.34 -10.98 14.34
C THR A 222 -2.81 -11.33 14.13
N MET A 223 -3.58 -11.37 15.23
CA MET A 223 -5.01 -11.63 15.18
C MET A 223 -5.77 -10.46 14.57
N PRO A 224 -6.60 -10.69 13.51
CA PRO A 224 -7.43 -9.64 12.93
C PRO A 224 -8.54 -9.21 13.89
N LYS A 225 -8.80 -7.91 13.96
CA LYS A 225 -9.89 -7.37 14.79
C LYS A 225 -11.25 -7.92 14.35
N GLY A 226 -11.92 -8.64 15.26
CA GLY A 226 -13.24 -9.24 15.00
C GLY A 226 -13.24 -10.41 14.02
N GLY A 227 -12.06 -10.95 13.68
CA GLY A 227 -11.88 -12.15 12.85
C GLY A 227 -11.17 -13.27 13.62
N PHE A 228 -10.96 -14.40 12.93
CA PHE A 228 -10.34 -15.61 13.48
C PHE A 228 -9.00 -15.96 12.80
N GLY A 229 -8.53 -15.16 11.86
CA GLY A 229 -7.46 -15.55 10.95
C GLY A 229 -7.97 -16.43 9.80
N ASN A 230 -7.02 -17.07 9.09
CA ASN A 230 -7.38 -18.09 8.08
C ASN A 230 -7.70 -19.42 8.76
N LEU A 231 -8.44 -20.25 8.06
CA LEU A 231 -8.78 -21.59 8.52
C LEU A 231 -8.13 -22.65 7.62
N ILE A 232 -7.83 -23.82 8.19
CA ILE A 232 -7.45 -25.02 7.45
C ILE A 232 -8.47 -26.15 7.74
N ALA A 233 -8.83 -26.91 6.70
CA ALA A 233 -9.68 -28.07 6.87
C ALA A 233 -8.91 -29.18 7.60
N LEU A 234 -9.59 -29.88 8.49
CA LEU A 234 -8.99 -31.03 9.18
C LEU A 234 -8.79 -32.19 8.21
N PRO A 235 -7.69 -32.96 8.33
CA PRO A 235 -7.46 -34.19 7.56
C PRO A 235 -8.43 -35.29 7.97
N PHE A 236 -8.35 -36.44 7.28
CA PHE A 236 -9.20 -37.63 7.51
C PHE A 236 -10.69 -37.49 7.16
N GLN A 237 -10.98 -36.63 6.19
CA GLN A 237 -12.34 -36.46 5.67
C GLN A 237 -12.87 -37.78 5.05
N LYS A 238 -13.84 -38.39 5.67
CA LYS A 238 -14.33 -39.76 5.32
C LYS A 238 -14.65 -39.98 3.84
N ALA A 239 -15.29 -39.01 3.19
CA ALA A 239 -15.62 -39.12 1.77
C ALA A 239 -14.38 -39.13 0.87
N ALA A 240 -13.41 -38.28 1.16
CA ALA A 240 -12.14 -38.15 0.39
C ALA A 240 -11.21 -39.36 0.59
N ARG A 241 -11.25 -39.98 1.77
CA ARG A 241 -10.48 -41.19 2.08
C ARG A 241 -10.86 -42.39 1.23
N LYS A 242 -12.06 -42.46 0.65
CA LYS A 242 -12.45 -43.50 -0.30
C LYS A 242 -11.54 -43.51 -1.53
N GLU A 243 -10.97 -42.38 -1.88
CA GLU A 243 -10.05 -42.17 -3.00
C GLU A 243 -8.60 -41.98 -2.52
N ARG A 244 -8.27 -42.41 -1.31
CA ARG A 244 -6.95 -42.20 -0.68
C ARG A 244 -6.51 -40.73 -0.59
N ASN A 245 -7.46 -39.80 -0.57
CA ASN A 245 -7.25 -38.37 -0.35
C ASN A 245 -7.54 -38.03 1.11
N SER A 246 -7.03 -36.85 1.59
CA SER A 246 -7.10 -36.42 2.98
C SER A 246 -6.45 -37.43 3.94
N GLU A 247 -5.38 -38.06 3.49
CA GLU A 247 -4.55 -39.03 4.21
C GLU A 247 -3.07 -38.62 4.17
N PHE A 248 -2.34 -39.06 5.19
CA PHE A 248 -0.89 -38.87 5.24
C PHE A 248 -0.18 -39.87 4.34
N VAL A 249 0.89 -39.42 3.69
CA VAL A 249 1.58 -40.17 2.65
C VAL A 249 3.09 -40.23 2.91
N ASP A 250 3.68 -41.34 2.48
CA ASP A 250 5.13 -41.58 2.53
C ASP A 250 5.90 -40.75 1.47
N GLU A 251 7.20 -41.03 1.33
CA GLU A 251 8.07 -40.36 0.36
C GLU A 251 7.73 -40.64 -1.10
N ASN A 252 7.02 -41.73 -1.37
CA ASN A 252 6.51 -42.12 -2.68
C ASN A 252 5.06 -41.65 -2.91
N PHE A 253 4.56 -40.81 -2.02
CA PHE A 253 3.16 -40.35 -2.01
C PHE A 253 2.13 -41.48 -1.92
N GLN A 254 2.49 -42.59 -1.30
CA GLN A 254 1.55 -43.68 -0.98
C GLN A 254 1.01 -43.45 0.44
N SER A 255 -0.31 -43.68 0.61
CA SER A 255 -0.94 -43.58 1.94
C SER A 255 -0.37 -44.61 2.89
N TYR A 256 0.00 -44.23 4.12
CA TYR A 256 0.36 -45.19 5.17
C TYR A 256 -0.78 -46.15 5.45
N ASP A 257 -0.50 -47.40 5.63
CA ASP A 257 -1.50 -48.45 5.95
C ASP A 257 -2.15 -48.20 7.31
N ASP A 258 -1.36 -47.79 8.31
CA ASP A 258 -1.86 -47.39 9.60
C ASP A 258 -1.57 -45.90 9.83
N GLN A 259 -2.56 -45.07 9.49
CA GLN A 259 -2.52 -43.62 9.64
C GLN A 259 -2.39 -43.17 11.09
N TRP A 260 -2.94 -43.92 12.05
CA TRP A 260 -2.93 -43.61 13.46
C TRP A 260 -1.56 -43.92 14.07
N ALA A 261 -0.97 -45.06 13.70
CA ALA A 261 0.40 -45.38 14.11
C ALA A 261 1.40 -44.33 13.60
N PHE A 262 1.23 -43.87 12.34
CA PHE A 262 2.04 -42.79 11.79
C PHE A 262 1.87 -41.50 12.61
N LEU A 263 0.65 -41.04 12.88
CA LEU A 263 0.41 -39.84 13.66
C LEU A 263 0.94 -39.94 15.08
N SER A 264 0.83 -41.13 15.70
CA SER A 264 1.34 -41.39 17.06
C SER A 264 2.86 -41.28 17.16
N GLY A 265 3.59 -41.55 16.06
CA GLY A 265 5.04 -41.46 15.99
C GLY A 265 5.58 -40.06 15.62
N ILE A 266 4.74 -39.08 15.36
CA ILE A 266 5.20 -37.75 14.96
C ILE A 266 5.88 -37.02 16.10
N GLN A 267 7.13 -36.61 15.83
CA GLN A 267 7.88 -35.74 16.75
C GLN A 267 7.43 -34.28 16.63
N ARG A 268 7.49 -33.56 17.73
CA ARG A 268 7.15 -32.14 17.79
C ARG A 268 8.42 -31.30 17.92
N LEU A 269 8.37 -30.08 17.43
CA LEU A 269 9.48 -29.12 17.45
C LEU A 269 9.38 -28.21 18.68
N SER A 270 10.47 -28.10 19.44
CA SER A 270 10.58 -27.10 20.50
C SER A 270 10.88 -25.72 19.92
N GLN A 271 10.61 -24.66 20.69
CA GLN A 271 10.94 -23.29 20.26
C GLN A 271 12.44 -23.12 20.02
N GLU A 272 13.29 -23.64 20.90
CA GLU A 272 14.74 -23.58 20.76
C GLU A 272 15.21 -24.26 19.47
N ARG A 273 14.63 -25.44 19.15
CA ARG A 273 14.95 -26.16 17.91
C ARG A 273 14.58 -25.32 16.68
N ILE A 274 13.43 -24.64 16.69
CA ILE A 274 12.96 -23.77 15.61
C ILE A 274 13.88 -22.54 15.46
N GLU A 275 14.28 -21.90 16.54
CA GLU A 275 15.21 -20.76 16.49
C GLU A 275 16.57 -21.18 15.91
N ASN A 276 17.09 -22.34 16.32
CA ASN A 276 18.32 -22.92 15.77
C ASN A 276 18.18 -23.28 14.28
N LEU A 277 17.04 -23.85 13.87
CA LEU A 277 16.75 -24.14 12.47
C LEU A 277 16.67 -22.86 11.62
N ILE A 278 16.00 -21.83 12.12
CA ILE A 278 15.97 -20.53 11.47
C ILE A 278 17.39 -20.00 11.28
N ALA A 279 18.22 -19.98 12.32
CA ALA A 279 19.61 -19.54 12.21
C ALA A 279 20.43 -20.35 11.20
N LYS A 280 20.19 -21.66 11.09
CA LYS A 280 20.88 -22.56 10.16
C LYS A 280 20.39 -22.44 8.72
N LEU A 281 19.07 -22.26 8.51
CA LEU A 281 18.43 -22.17 7.20
C LEU A 281 18.44 -20.74 6.66
N CYS A 282 18.35 -19.71 7.53
CA CYS A 282 18.41 -18.31 7.13
C CYS A 282 19.80 -17.91 6.68
N ARG A 283 19.92 -17.63 5.41
CA ARG A 283 21.17 -17.11 4.80
C ARG A 283 21.09 -15.59 4.54
N GLY A 284 20.20 -14.88 5.22
CA GLY A 284 20.01 -13.43 5.14
C GLY A 284 19.24 -12.90 3.94
N ASP A 285 18.80 -13.80 3.07
CA ASP A 285 18.15 -13.46 1.80
C ASP A 285 16.76 -14.10 1.66
N GLU A 286 16.02 -14.24 2.77
CA GLU A 286 14.69 -14.84 2.75
C GLU A 286 13.70 -13.98 1.94
N LEU A 287 13.09 -14.58 0.94
CA LEU A 287 12.06 -13.93 0.11
C LEU A 287 10.85 -13.45 0.91
N GLY A 288 10.57 -14.12 2.05
CA GLY A 288 9.52 -13.70 2.99
C GLY A 288 9.89 -12.49 3.83
N VAL A 289 11.16 -12.05 3.83
CA VAL A 289 11.68 -10.90 4.59
C VAL A 289 12.44 -9.96 3.66
N LEU A 290 11.77 -9.52 2.61
CA LEU A 290 12.30 -8.41 1.80
C LEU A 290 12.30 -7.15 2.69
N LYS A 291 13.47 -6.57 2.92
CA LYS A 291 13.64 -5.37 3.74
C LYS A 291 12.95 -4.18 3.10
N THR A 292 12.14 -3.47 3.86
CA THR A 292 11.81 -2.08 3.59
C THR A 292 12.85 -1.22 4.28
N ASP A 293 13.38 -0.21 3.59
CA ASP A 293 14.48 0.66 4.04
C ASP A 293 14.18 1.47 5.31
N GLU A 294 13.02 1.31 5.95
CA GLU A 294 12.57 2.19 7.04
C GLU A 294 12.18 1.48 8.36
N GLU A 295 12.15 0.13 8.48
CA GLU A 295 11.51 -0.49 9.65
C GLU A 295 12.33 -1.49 10.48
N GLU A 296 13.53 -1.83 10.12
CA GLU A 296 14.43 -2.52 11.03
C GLU A 296 15.53 -1.57 11.52
N ILE A 297 15.41 -1.11 12.75
CA ILE A 297 16.57 -0.73 13.56
C ILE A 297 17.39 -2.02 13.71
N GLN A 298 18.13 -2.37 12.66
CA GLN A 298 19.18 -3.37 12.77
C GLN A 298 20.15 -2.83 13.81
N LYS A 299 20.43 -3.63 14.79
CA LYS A 299 21.56 -3.34 15.66
C LYS A 299 22.74 -3.07 14.73
N PRO A 300 23.40 -1.91 14.78
CA PRO A 300 24.42 -1.53 13.78
C PRO A 300 25.59 -2.51 13.69
N TRP A 301 25.68 -3.44 14.64
CA TRP A 301 26.71 -4.50 14.74
C TRP A 301 26.25 -5.87 14.22
N GLU A 302 24.99 -6.05 13.81
CA GLU A 302 24.50 -7.28 13.20
C GLU A 302 24.45 -7.09 11.67
N THR A 303 25.46 -7.60 10.98
CA THR A 303 25.42 -7.69 9.50
C THR A 303 24.69 -8.97 9.14
N PRO A 304 23.52 -8.93 8.47
CA PRO A 304 22.85 -10.14 8.03
C PRO A 304 23.78 -10.90 7.07
N PRO A 305 23.86 -12.23 7.15
CA PRO A 305 24.64 -13.01 6.21
C PRO A 305 24.11 -12.78 4.78
N LYS A 306 24.93 -12.23 3.91
CA LYS A 306 24.61 -12.13 2.47
C LYS A 306 24.76 -13.50 1.85
N VAL A 307 23.83 -13.90 0.95
CA VAL A 307 24.05 -15.03 0.06
C VAL A 307 25.27 -14.70 -0.81
N ILE A 308 26.33 -15.41 -0.58
CA ILE A 308 27.55 -15.25 -1.37
C ILE A 308 27.36 -16.10 -2.62
N LEU A 309 27.04 -15.45 -3.73
CA LEU A 309 27.13 -16.07 -5.04
C LEU A 309 28.59 -16.11 -5.47
N HIS A 310 28.92 -17.11 -6.23
CA HIS A 310 30.26 -17.29 -6.78
C HIS A 310 30.20 -17.21 -8.31
N LYS A 311 31.29 -16.88 -8.95
CA LYS A 311 31.39 -16.87 -10.43
C LYS A 311 30.91 -18.18 -11.07
N LYS A 312 31.10 -19.33 -10.39
CA LYS A 312 30.64 -20.67 -10.84
C LYS A 312 29.11 -20.83 -10.84
N ASP A 313 28.36 -19.92 -10.19
CA ASP A 313 26.90 -19.94 -10.18
C ASP A 313 26.30 -19.41 -11.49
N PHE A 314 27.15 -18.90 -12.37
CA PHE A 314 26.78 -18.36 -13.69
C PHE A 314 27.67 -18.95 -14.77
N PRO A 315 27.20 -19.02 -16.04
CA PRO A 315 28.05 -19.29 -17.19
C PRO A 315 29.09 -18.16 -17.38
N ARG A 316 30.18 -18.45 -18.07
CA ARG A 316 31.20 -17.42 -18.37
C ARG A 316 30.68 -16.30 -19.27
N GLN A 317 29.81 -16.67 -20.20
CA GLN A 317 29.15 -15.78 -21.13
C GLN A 317 27.67 -16.13 -21.18
N ILE A 318 26.80 -15.13 -21.24
CA ILE A 318 25.36 -15.32 -21.33
C ILE A 318 24.75 -14.44 -22.42
N GLU A 319 23.90 -15.02 -23.25
CA GLU A 319 23.13 -14.29 -24.25
C GLU A 319 21.70 -14.07 -23.75
N ILE A 320 21.29 -12.79 -23.60
CA ILE A 320 19.99 -12.38 -23.13
C ILE A 320 19.19 -11.79 -24.28
N VAL A 321 18.02 -12.34 -24.56
CA VAL A 321 17.13 -11.79 -25.58
C VAL A 321 16.27 -10.69 -24.97
N LYS A 322 16.37 -9.49 -25.55
CA LYS A 322 15.55 -8.31 -25.21
C LYS A 322 14.42 -8.17 -26.22
N ALA A 323 13.20 -8.45 -25.78
CA ALA A 323 11.98 -8.32 -26.55
C ALA A 323 10.91 -7.56 -25.75
N ASN A 324 9.72 -8.09 -25.58
CA ASN A 324 8.73 -7.57 -24.62
C ASN A 324 9.18 -7.71 -23.15
N MET A 325 10.05 -8.66 -22.85
CA MET A 325 10.76 -8.86 -21.58
C MET A 325 12.23 -9.11 -21.83
N LEU A 326 13.02 -9.28 -20.77
CA LEU A 326 14.39 -9.79 -20.81
C LEU A 326 14.32 -11.30 -20.60
N TYR A 327 14.72 -12.08 -21.59
CA TYR A 327 14.72 -13.54 -21.55
C TYR A 327 16.12 -14.05 -21.25
N ILE A 328 16.29 -14.61 -20.07
CA ILE A 328 17.55 -15.11 -19.51
C ILE A 328 17.50 -16.63 -19.55
N PRO A 329 18.39 -17.32 -20.29
CA PRO A 329 18.40 -18.78 -20.31
C PRO A 329 18.80 -19.34 -18.94
N THR A 330 18.08 -20.39 -18.47
CA THR A 330 18.25 -20.90 -17.10
C THR A 330 19.21 -22.09 -17.00
N ALA A 331 19.54 -22.72 -18.11
CA ALA A 331 20.22 -24.03 -18.15
C ALA A 331 21.60 -24.10 -17.43
N GLU A 332 22.36 -23.00 -17.45
CA GLU A 332 23.71 -22.94 -16.85
C GLU A 332 23.83 -22.01 -15.66
N ILE A 333 22.68 -21.54 -15.13
CA ILE A 333 22.64 -20.66 -13.97
C ILE A 333 22.20 -21.48 -12.76
N SER A 334 22.95 -21.37 -11.65
CA SER A 334 22.59 -22.08 -10.43
C SER A 334 21.24 -21.57 -9.85
N GLN A 335 20.55 -22.42 -9.11
CA GLN A 335 19.25 -22.08 -8.54
C GLN A 335 19.30 -20.82 -7.67
N ARG A 336 20.35 -20.69 -6.84
CA ARG A 336 20.53 -19.52 -5.98
C ARG A 336 20.75 -18.23 -6.78
N ALA A 337 21.44 -18.32 -7.93
CA ALA A 337 21.61 -17.20 -8.83
C ALA A 337 20.30 -16.83 -9.52
N LEU A 338 19.51 -17.81 -9.99
CA LEU A 338 18.16 -17.57 -10.53
C LEU A 338 17.25 -16.89 -9.51
N ASN A 339 17.29 -17.32 -8.25
CA ASN A 339 16.52 -16.66 -7.18
C ASN A 339 16.96 -15.20 -6.97
N ARG A 340 18.26 -14.93 -7.03
CA ARG A 340 18.77 -13.55 -6.96
C ARG A 340 18.27 -12.71 -8.12
N LEU A 341 18.21 -13.26 -9.34
CA LEU A 341 17.69 -12.58 -10.51
C LEU A 341 16.18 -12.34 -10.43
N LYS A 342 15.39 -13.32 -9.96
CA LYS A 342 13.94 -13.15 -9.72
C LYS A 342 13.63 -12.01 -8.76
N ARG A 343 14.47 -11.83 -7.74
CA ARG A 343 14.31 -10.74 -6.75
C ARG A 343 14.42 -9.36 -7.36
N LEU A 344 15.10 -9.17 -8.49
CA LEU A 344 15.16 -7.89 -9.20
C LEU A 344 13.77 -7.43 -9.65
N ALA A 345 12.85 -8.37 -9.88
CA ALA A 345 11.49 -8.09 -10.30
C ALA A 345 10.45 -8.38 -9.20
N SER A 346 10.85 -8.37 -7.94
CA SER A 346 9.97 -8.72 -6.82
C SER A 346 10.09 -7.70 -5.67
N PHE A 347 8.97 -7.43 -4.96
CA PHE A 347 8.94 -6.52 -3.82
C PHE A 347 7.83 -6.88 -2.83
N LYS A 348 7.95 -6.40 -1.59
CA LYS A 348 6.92 -6.56 -0.55
C LYS A 348 5.61 -5.88 -0.98
N ASN A 349 4.48 -6.56 -0.82
CA ASN A 349 3.17 -5.99 -1.11
C ASN A 349 2.74 -5.02 0.00
N PRO A 350 2.73 -3.70 -0.26
CA PRO A 350 2.41 -2.72 0.77
C PRO A 350 1.00 -2.87 1.33
N GLU A 351 0.07 -3.40 0.53
CA GLU A 351 -1.32 -3.59 0.95
C GLU A 351 -1.44 -4.72 1.97
N PHE A 352 -0.71 -5.83 1.78
CA PHE A 352 -0.64 -6.91 2.73
C PHE A 352 -0.16 -6.41 4.09
N TYR A 353 1.02 -5.76 4.13
CA TYR A 353 1.62 -5.28 5.39
C TYR A 353 0.80 -4.18 6.05
N LYS A 354 0.17 -3.31 5.26
CA LYS A 354 -0.75 -2.31 5.79
C LYS A 354 -1.98 -2.95 6.46
N LYS A 355 -2.58 -3.97 5.84
CA LYS A 355 -3.70 -4.71 6.44
C LYS A 355 -3.27 -5.43 7.71
N GLN A 356 -2.12 -6.08 7.69
CA GLN A 356 -1.56 -6.74 8.87
C GLN A 356 -1.32 -5.74 10.01
N ALA A 357 -0.69 -4.59 9.76
CA ALA A 357 -0.46 -3.54 10.75
C ALA A 357 -1.78 -2.95 11.30
N MET A 358 -2.83 -2.91 10.48
CA MET A 358 -4.17 -2.47 10.90
C MET A 358 -4.99 -3.59 11.57
N ARG A 359 -4.41 -4.78 11.76
CA ARG A 359 -5.09 -5.99 12.25
C ARG A 359 -6.36 -6.33 11.45
N MET A 360 -6.25 -6.22 10.12
CA MET A 360 -7.29 -6.61 9.17
C MET A 360 -6.93 -7.95 8.53
N SER A 361 -7.94 -8.67 8.00
CA SER A 361 -7.67 -9.90 7.25
C SER A 361 -6.79 -9.64 6.03
N THR A 362 -5.76 -10.45 5.86
CA THR A 362 -4.85 -10.44 4.71
C THR A 362 -5.23 -11.45 3.64
N TYR A 363 -6.35 -12.16 3.81
CA TYR A 363 -6.85 -13.15 2.86
C TYR A 363 -7.01 -12.55 1.45
N GLY A 364 -6.51 -13.27 0.44
CA GLY A 364 -6.54 -12.82 -0.95
C GLY A 364 -5.51 -11.74 -1.32
N HIS A 365 -4.54 -11.47 -0.44
CA HIS A 365 -3.43 -10.55 -0.70
C HIS A 365 -2.10 -11.28 -0.55
N ASP A 366 -1.35 -11.34 -1.64
CA ASP A 366 0.00 -11.92 -1.66
C ASP A 366 0.96 -11.05 -0.83
N ARG A 367 1.89 -11.66 -0.12
CA ARG A 367 2.93 -10.93 0.66
C ARG A 367 3.95 -10.27 -0.24
N ILE A 368 4.26 -10.94 -1.36
CA ILE A 368 5.28 -10.53 -2.33
C ILE A 368 4.60 -10.40 -3.67
N ILE A 369 4.87 -9.31 -4.34
CA ILE A 369 4.49 -9.13 -5.74
C ILE A 369 5.73 -9.42 -6.58
N SER A 370 5.60 -10.34 -7.55
CA SER A 370 6.63 -10.65 -8.52
C SER A 370 6.15 -10.35 -9.94
N CYS A 371 6.93 -9.56 -10.66
CA CYS A 371 6.73 -9.27 -12.08
C CYS A 371 7.54 -10.20 -12.99
N ALA A 372 8.36 -11.11 -12.42
CA ALA A 372 9.09 -12.13 -13.16
C ALA A 372 8.15 -13.24 -13.64
N ASP A 373 8.42 -13.78 -14.82
CA ASP A 373 7.74 -14.96 -15.37
C ASP A 373 8.80 -16.03 -15.71
N GLU A 374 8.38 -17.29 -15.82
CA GLU A 374 9.20 -18.40 -16.31
C GLU A 374 8.53 -19.05 -17.51
N ARG A 375 9.28 -19.25 -18.58
CA ARG A 375 8.75 -19.82 -19.83
C ARG A 375 9.81 -20.68 -20.51
N SER A 376 9.50 -21.97 -20.71
CA SER A 376 10.28 -22.85 -21.61
C SER A 376 11.81 -22.72 -21.47
N GLY A 377 12.35 -22.79 -20.25
CA GLY A 377 13.81 -22.72 -19.99
C GLY A 377 14.38 -21.29 -19.94
N TYR A 378 13.52 -20.26 -19.82
CA TYR A 378 13.93 -18.87 -19.65
C TYR A 378 13.31 -18.27 -18.40
N LEU A 379 14.11 -17.54 -17.65
CA LEU A 379 13.65 -16.57 -16.68
C LEU A 379 13.36 -15.26 -17.41
N CYS A 380 12.14 -14.75 -17.28
CA CYS A 380 11.68 -13.53 -17.96
C CYS A 380 11.55 -12.40 -16.94
N LEU A 381 12.36 -11.35 -17.08
CA LEU A 381 12.28 -10.15 -16.26
C LEU A 381 11.72 -8.97 -17.05
N PRO A 382 10.98 -8.04 -16.42
CA PRO A 382 10.59 -6.79 -17.06
C PRO A 382 11.82 -6.01 -17.55
N ARG A 383 11.69 -5.34 -18.69
CA ARG A 383 12.81 -4.62 -19.33
C ARG A 383 13.41 -3.49 -18.49
N GLY A 384 12.63 -2.90 -17.58
CA GLY A 384 13.12 -1.86 -16.68
C GLY A 384 14.16 -2.37 -15.66
N CYS A 385 14.27 -3.70 -15.46
CA CYS A 385 15.28 -4.31 -14.61
C CYS A 385 16.64 -4.50 -15.31
N GLU A 386 16.83 -4.00 -16.54
CA GLU A 386 18.06 -4.21 -17.34
C GLU A 386 19.32 -3.69 -16.63
N ALA A 387 19.23 -2.53 -15.99
CA ALA A 387 20.39 -1.92 -15.32
C ALA A 387 20.80 -2.71 -14.08
N GLU A 388 19.84 -3.13 -13.24
CA GLU A 388 20.07 -3.95 -12.07
C GLU A 388 20.59 -5.34 -12.47
N LEU A 389 20.06 -5.90 -13.56
CA LEU A 389 20.50 -7.18 -14.11
C LEU A 389 21.96 -7.10 -14.55
N LYS A 390 22.36 -6.06 -15.30
CA LYS A 390 23.74 -5.81 -15.69
C LYS A 390 24.63 -5.66 -14.47
N ALA A 391 24.23 -4.89 -13.47
CA ALA A 391 25.00 -4.71 -12.24
C ALA A 391 25.29 -6.03 -11.52
N VAL A 392 24.31 -6.97 -11.49
CA VAL A 392 24.53 -8.30 -10.93
C VAL A 392 25.58 -9.06 -11.74
N PHE A 393 25.50 -9.08 -13.06
CA PHE A 393 26.48 -9.81 -13.89
C PHE A 393 27.86 -9.17 -13.83
N ASP A 394 27.95 -7.84 -13.78
CA ASP A 394 29.22 -7.10 -13.63
C ASP A 394 29.90 -7.41 -12.29
N GLU A 395 29.12 -7.53 -11.19
CA GLU A 395 29.61 -7.93 -9.86
C GLU A 395 30.37 -9.26 -9.92
N TYR A 396 29.88 -10.22 -10.72
CA TYR A 396 30.51 -11.54 -10.87
C TYR A 396 31.39 -11.65 -12.11
N LYS A 397 31.62 -10.57 -12.86
CA LYS A 397 32.45 -10.53 -14.07
C LYS A 397 32.00 -11.52 -15.14
N ILE A 398 30.69 -11.56 -15.41
CA ILE A 398 30.07 -12.37 -16.45
C ILE A 398 29.96 -11.55 -17.73
N ASP A 399 30.37 -12.11 -18.87
CA ASP A 399 30.20 -11.47 -20.16
C ASP A 399 28.76 -11.59 -20.64
N VAL A 400 28.09 -10.46 -20.83
CA VAL A 400 26.66 -10.41 -21.17
C VAL A 400 26.48 -9.83 -22.57
N ARG A 401 25.90 -10.62 -23.45
CA ARG A 401 25.51 -10.20 -24.79
C ARG A 401 24.00 -10.02 -24.86
N PHE A 402 23.52 -8.82 -25.22
CA PHE A 402 22.13 -8.58 -25.46
C PHE A 402 21.77 -8.72 -26.96
N MET A 403 20.80 -9.59 -27.24
CA MET A 403 20.20 -9.71 -28.57
C MET A 403 18.89 -8.93 -28.58
N ASP A 404 18.85 -7.74 -29.23
CA ASP A 404 17.65 -6.91 -29.29
C ASP A 404 16.70 -7.43 -30.39
N LYS A 405 15.56 -7.95 -29.96
CA LYS A 405 14.43 -8.38 -30.81
C LYS A 405 13.17 -7.55 -30.57
N SER A 406 13.33 -6.37 -29.98
CA SER A 406 12.21 -5.43 -29.81
C SER A 406 11.75 -4.87 -31.16
N ASN A 407 10.46 -4.52 -31.23
CA ASN A 407 9.87 -3.94 -32.42
C ASN A 407 10.31 -2.47 -32.58
N SER A 408 11.14 -2.19 -33.54
CA SER A 408 11.60 -0.82 -33.88
C SER A 408 10.51 0.06 -34.47
N GLY A 409 9.36 -0.53 -34.83
CA GLY A 409 8.22 0.17 -35.38
C GLY A 409 8.35 0.49 -36.87
N ARG A 410 7.29 0.98 -37.45
CA ARG A 410 7.24 1.55 -38.78
C ARG A 410 7.70 3.02 -38.73
N PRO A 411 8.67 3.43 -39.56
CA PRO A 411 9.00 4.85 -39.70
C PRO A 411 7.76 5.66 -40.13
N ILE A 412 7.62 6.87 -39.58
CA ILE A 412 6.55 7.81 -39.92
C ILE A 412 7.14 9.19 -40.20
N ASP A 413 6.58 9.90 -41.15
CA ASP A 413 7.00 11.26 -41.48
C ASP A 413 6.18 12.27 -40.65
N VAL A 414 6.83 12.73 -39.57
CA VAL A 414 6.23 13.67 -38.64
C VAL A 414 7.24 14.73 -38.20
N SER A 415 6.73 15.95 -37.95
CA SER A 415 7.53 17.06 -37.45
C SER A 415 6.80 17.81 -36.36
N PHE A 416 7.56 18.41 -35.45
CA PHE A 416 7.02 19.16 -34.32
C PHE A 416 6.83 20.62 -34.69
N LYS A 417 5.65 21.18 -34.35
CA LYS A 417 5.32 22.58 -34.50
C LYS A 417 5.35 23.28 -33.14
N GLY A 418 6.26 24.21 -32.97
CA GLY A 418 6.39 24.97 -31.70
C GLY A 418 7.80 25.01 -31.21
N GLN A 419 7.99 25.61 -30.02
CA GLN A 419 9.26 25.67 -29.29
C GLN A 419 9.10 25.11 -27.88
N LEU A 420 10.11 24.38 -27.43
CA LEU A 420 10.19 23.92 -26.05
C LEU A 420 10.79 25.00 -25.16
N ARG A 421 10.34 25.07 -23.93
CA ARG A 421 11.02 25.83 -22.89
C ARG A 421 12.31 25.09 -22.49
N ASP A 422 13.29 25.79 -21.96
CA ASP A 422 14.60 25.21 -21.61
C ASP A 422 14.51 23.94 -20.76
N GLU A 423 13.65 23.93 -19.74
CA GLU A 423 13.44 22.77 -18.89
C GLU A 423 12.78 21.60 -19.60
N GLN A 424 11.91 21.88 -20.58
CA GLN A 424 11.30 20.87 -21.44
C GLN A 424 12.32 20.29 -22.43
N ALA A 425 13.23 21.14 -22.93
CA ALA A 425 14.33 20.71 -23.79
C ALA A 425 15.29 19.79 -23.02
N MET A 426 15.65 20.14 -21.78
CA MET A 426 16.45 19.28 -20.91
C MET A 426 15.76 17.94 -20.64
N ALA A 427 14.46 17.95 -20.37
CA ALA A 427 13.69 16.73 -20.17
C ALA A 427 13.63 15.84 -21.43
N LEU A 428 13.50 16.45 -22.60
CA LEU A 428 13.55 15.77 -23.88
C LEU A 428 14.91 15.10 -24.11
N ASP A 429 15.99 15.81 -23.91
CA ASP A 429 17.37 15.30 -24.08
C ASP A 429 17.60 14.07 -23.20
N GLN A 430 17.24 14.17 -21.91
CA GLN A 430 17.38 13.04 -20.97
C GLN A 430 16.53 11.82 -21.38
N LEU A 431 15.35 12.01 -21.98
CA LEU A 431 14.53 10.90 -22.45
C LEU A 431 15.02 10.36 -23.80
N ALA A 432 15.41 11.22 -24.72
CA ALA A 432 15.80 10.86 -26.08
C ALA A 432 17.04 9.96 -26.12
N ASN A 433 17.96 10.12 -25.15
CA ASN A 433 19.16 9.30 -25.01
C ASN A 433 18.89 7.87 -24.51
N HIS A 434 17.63 7.56 -24.13
CA HIS A 434 17.24 6.24 -23.62
C HIS A 434 16.05 5.67 -24.40
N ASN A 435 15.97 4.36 -24.52
CA ASN A 435 14.83 3.67 -25.11
C ASN A 435 13.64 3.57 -24.15
N MET A 436 13.90 3.69 -22.86
CA MET A 436 12.90 3.55 -21.79
C MET A 436 13.16 4.53 -20.67
N GLY A 437 12.08 5.05 -20.09
CA GLY A 437 12.18 5.89 -18.89
C GLY A 437 10.90 6.64 -18.56
N ILE A 438 10.91 7.25 -17.39
CA ILE A 438 9.78 8.02 -16.86
C ILE A 438 10.15 9.51 -16.81
N LEU A 439 9.26 10.34 -17.34
CA LEU A 439 9.24 11.79 -17.14
C LEU A 439 8.36 12.12 -15.93
N SER A 440 8.97 12.50 -14.83
CA SER A 440 8.28 13.01 -13.66
C SER A 440 8.24 14.53 -13.70
N GLY A 441 7.16 15.07 -14.27
CA GLY A 441 6.96 16.52 -14.37
C GLY A 441 5.73 16.98 -13.61
N THR A 442 5.85 18.13 -12.92
CA THR A 442 4.73 18.72 -12.17
C THR A 442 3.52 19.00 -13.08
N THR A 443 2.35 19.22 -12.48
CA THR A 443 1.18 19.68 -13.23
C THR A 443 1.52 21.03 -13.88
N ALA A 444 1.17 21.23 -15.14
CA ALA A 444 1.51 22.37 -15.98
C ALA A 444 3.00 22.44 -16.45
N PHE A 445 3.84 21.44 -16.18
CA PHE A 445 5.17 21.32 -16.79
C PHE A 445 5.11 21.23 -18.32
N GLY A 446 4.04 20.66 -18.86
CA GLY A 446 3.88 20.41 -20.31
C GLY A 446 4.41 19.05 -20.76
N LYS A 447 4.28 18.00 -19.91
CA LYS A 447 4.68 16.61 -20.21
C LYS A 447 4.22 16.15 -21.60
N THR A 448 2.96 16.45 -21.94
CA THR A 448 2.36 16.12 -23.25
C THR A 448 3.14 16.73 -24.41
N ILE A 449 3.60 17.98 -24.28
CA ILE A 449 4.36 18.68 -25.33
C ILE A 449 5.73 18.03 -25.52
N VAL A 450 6.43 17.71 -24.42
CA VAL A 450 7.71 16.97 -24.46
C VAL A 450 7.52 15.62 -25.17
N ALA A 451 6.44 14.89 -24.82
CA ALA A 451 6.15 13.60 -25.46
C ALA A 451 5.82 13.72 -26.94
N ILE A 452 5.08 14.75 -27.36
CA ILE A 452 4.82 15.01 -28.80
C ILE A 452 6.12 15.34 -29.55
N LYS A 453 7.00 16.15 -28.94
CA LYS A 453 8.31 16.41 -29.53
C LYS A 453 9.15 15.14 -29.63
N LEU A 454 9.09 14.26 -28.63
CA LEU A 454 9.78 12.97 -28.63
C LEU A 454 9.26 12.05 -29.77
N ILE A 455 7.94 12.06 -30.08
CA ILE A 455 7.37 11.38 -31.26
C ILE A 455 8.02 11.89 -32.53
N ALA A 456 8.13 13.21 -32.66
CA ALA A 456 8.73 13.84 -33.85
C ALA A 456 10.24 13.58 -33.96
N GLU A 457 10.93 13.27 -32.85
CA GLU A 457 12.36 12.93 -32.88
C GLU A 457 12.61 11.46 -33.22
N LYS A 458 11.83 10.55 -32.61
CA LYS A 458 11.96 9.11 -32.84
C LYS A 458 11.40 8.68 -34.20
N LYS A 459 10.43 9.39 -34.75
CA LYS A 459 9.81 9.16 -36.05
C LYS A 459 9.36 7.72 -36.28
N VAL A 460 8.75 7.11 -35.28
CA VAL A 460 8.20 5.75 -35.36
C VAL A 460 6.74 5.73 -34.95
N ASN A 461 5.98 4.81 -35.49
CA ASN A 461 4.57 4.66 -35.18
C ASN A 461 4.36 4.48 -33.68
N THR A 462 3.40 5.24 -33.13
CA THR A 462 3.27 5.44 -31.68
C THR A 462 1.87 5.13 -31.18
N LEU A 463 1.80 4.40 -30.05
CA LEU A 463 0.59 4.20 -29.29
C LEU A 463 0.65 4.99 -27.97
N ILE A 464 -0.32 5.87 -27.75
CA ILE A 464 -0.47 6.64 -26.52
C ILE A 464 -1.54 5.98 -25.66
N LEU A 465 -1.16 5.53 -24.47
CA LEU A 465 -2.06 4.90 -23.50
C LEU A 465 -2.53 5.95 -22.49
N VAL A 466 -3.85 6.06 -22.32
CA VAL A 466 -4.48 6.97 -21.37
C VAL A 466 -5.47 6.24 -20.48
N ASP A 467 -5.68 6.71 -19.26
CA ASP A 467 -6.62 6.10 -18.32
C ASP A 467 -8.09 6.45 -18.62
N LYS A 468 -8.37 7.67 -19.13
CA LYS A 468 -9.73 8.20 -19.30
C LYS A 468 -9.98 8.81 -20.67
N ILE A 469 -11.26 8.76 -21.09
CA ILE A 469 -11.72 9.32 -22.37
C ILE A 469 -11.46 10.85 -22.47
N ASN A 470 -11.50 11.57 -21.34
CA ASN A 470 -11.21 13.01 -21.37
C ASN A 470 -9.74 13.30 -21.70
N LEU A 471 -8.81 12.49 -21.19
CA LEU A 471 -7.38 12.58 -21.55
C LEU A 471 -7.18 12.24 -23.02
N LEU A 472 -7.90 11.24 -23.56
CA LEU A 472 -7.86 10.91 -24.99
C LEU A 472 -8.18 12.14 -25.87
N LYS A 473 -9.26 12.87 -25.54
CA LYS A 473 -9.64 14.09 -26.29
C LYS A 473 -8.61 15.21 -26.15
N GLN A 474 -7.99 15.36 -24.99
CA GLN A 474 -6.92 16.36 -24.80
C GLN A 474 -5.68 16.01 -25.62
N TRP A 475 -5.27 14.74 -25.62
CA TRP A 475 -4.16 14.28 -26.46
C TRP A 475 -4.45 14.49 -27.95
N GLU A 476 -5.65 14.14 -28.42
CA GLU A 476 -6.08 14.38 -29.80
C GLU A 476 -5.92 15.86 -30.17
N LYS A 477 -6.47 16.77 -29.35
CA LYS A 477 -6.35 18.22 -29.57
C LYS A 477 -4.89 18.68 -29.61
N ARG A 478 -4.04 18.22 -28.64
CA ARG A 478 -2.64 18.63 -28.57
C ARG A 478 -1.80 18.06 -29.72
N LEU A 479 -2.09 16.84 -30.18
CA LEU A 479 -1.44 16.27 -31.35
C LEU A 479 -1.74 17.09 -32.60
N PHE A 480 -2.99 17.48 -32.85
CA PHE A 480 -3.32 18.35 -33.99
C PHE A 480 -2.69 19.74 -33.87
N GLU A 481 -2.49 20.25 -32.68
CA GLU A 481 -1.90 21.58 -32.45
C GLU A 481 -0.36 21.58 -32.65
N PHE A 482 0.34 20.55 -32.22
CA PHE A 482 1.81 20.54 -32.12
C PHE A 482 2.51 19.52 -33.01
N LEU A 483 1.79 18.59 -33.67
CA LEU A 483 2.38 17.59 -34.55
C LEU A 483 1.86 17.73 -35.96
N ILE A 484 2.78 17.90 -36.92
CA ILE A 484 2.50 17.83 -38.36
C ILE A 484 2.76 16.40 -38.78
N ILE A 485 1.77 15.76 -39.42
CA ILE A 485 1.84 14.38 -39.90
C ILE A 485 1.70 14.40 -41.42
N ASN A 486 2.77 14.04 -42.10
CA ASN A 486 2.85 13.99 -43.58
C ASN A 486 2.58 12.58 -44.13
N GLU A 487 1.71 11.83 -43.45
CA GLU A 487 1.38 10.44 -43.78
C GLU A 487 0.01 10.33 -44.45
N THR A 488 -0.13 9.33 -45.28
CA THR A 488 -1.42 8.94 -45.86
C THR A 488 -1.99 7.77 -45.10
N LEU A 489 -3.32 7.72 -44.96
CA LEU A 489 -3.96 6.59 -44.25
C LEU A 489 -3.74 5.29 -45.04
N PRO A 490 -3.38 4.19 -44.40
CA PRO A 490 -3.28 2.88 -45.03
C PRO A 490 -4.61 2.50 -45.68
N GLU A 491 -4.54 1.82 -46.82
CA GLU A 491 -5.76 1.31 -47.47
C GLU A 491 -6.51 0.34 -46.52
N PRO A 492 -7.86 0.41 -46.51
CA PRO A 492 -8.64 -0.49 -45.68
C PRO A 492 -8.49 -1.94 -46.14
N GLU A 493 -8.35 -2.88 -45.22
CA GLU A 493 -8.31 -4.28 -45.57
C GLU A 493 -9.57 -4.74 -46.32
N PRO A 494 -9.47 -5.70 -47.26
CA PRO A 494 -10.60 -6.17 -48.07
C PRO A 494 -11.82 -6.65 -47.28
N SER A 495 -11.59 -7.16 -46.04
CA SER A 495 -12.63 -7.62 -45.12
C SER A 495 -13.51 -6.47 -44.58
N GLU A 496 -13.00 -5.25 -44.47
CA GLU A 496 -13.76 -4.07 -44.00
C GLU A 496 -14.67 -3.47 -45.07
N LYS A 497 -14.38 -3.71 -46.37
CA LYS A 497 -15.18 -3.20 -47.48
C LYS A 497 -16.58 -3.78 -47.61
N LYS A 498 -16.88 -4.94 -46.93
CA LYS A 498 -18.14 -5.69 -47.10
C LYS A 498 -19.22 -5.38 -46.04
N LYS A 499 -18.97 -4.58 -45.01
CA LYS A 499 -19.99 -4.23 -44.00
C LYS A 499 -20.84 -3.05 -44.50
N ARG A 500 -22.10 -3.30 -44.87
CA ARG A 500 -23.13 -2.26 -45.16
C ARG A 500 -23.34 -1.46 -43.88
N GLY A 501 -22.76 -0.26 -43.78
CA GLY A 501 -22.90 0.67 -42.66
C GLY A 501 -22.30 2.03 -43.02
N ARG A 502 -22.72 3.09 -42.33
CA ARG A 502 -22.21 4.47 -42.50
C ARG A 502 -20.68 4.44 -42.47
N LYS A 503 -20.02 4.91 -43.59
CA LYS A 503 -18.55 4.96 -43.68
C LYS A 503 -17.99 5.65 -42.44
N LYS A 504 -17.24 4.92 -41.60
CA LYS A 504 -16.54 5.49 -40.46
C LYS A 504 -15.53 6.51 -40.99
N LYS A 505 -15.61 7.75 -40.52
CA LYS A 505 -14.62 8.79 -40.82
C LYS A 505 -13.27 8.37 -40.23
N ARG A 506 -12.33 8.00 -41.08
CA ARG A 506 -10.96 7.62 -40.62
C ARG A 506 -10.18 8.92 -40.37
N SER A 507 -9.37 8.92 -39.33
CA SER A 507 -8.47 10.01 -38.95
C SER A 507 -7.04 9.51 -38.94
N ILE A 508 -6.08 10.34 -39.31
CA ILE A 508 -4.64 10.06 -39.21
C ILE A 508 -4.26 9.79 -37.77
N ILE A 509 -4.87 10.50 -36.81
CA ILE A 509 -4.78 10.18 -35.39
C ILE A 509 -5.94 9.24 -35.06
N GLY A 510 -5.62 7.95 -34.85
CA GLY A 510 -6.62 6.94 -34.54
C GLY A 510 -6.98 6.87 -33.07
N GLN A 511 -8.09 6.21 -32.78
CA GLN A 511 -8.61 6.10 -31.40
C GLN A 511 -9.13 4.70 -31.08
N LEU A 512 -8.83 4.20 -29.88
CA LEU A 512 -9.41 3.00 -29.29
C LEU A 512 -9.99 3.34 -27.92
N GLY A 513 -11.30 3.37 -27.81
CA GLY A 513 -12.01 3.70 -26.56
C GLY A 513 -13.23 4.58 -26.77
N GLY A 514 -14.11 4.66 -25.77
CA GLY A 514 -15.34 5.45 -25.86
C GLY A 514 -16.29 5.00 -26.96
N GLY A 515 -16.31 3.74 -27.33
CA GLY A 515 -17.11 3.18 -28.43
C GLY A 515 -16.50 3.34 -29.80
N LYS A 516 -15.31 3.94 -29.95
CA LYS A 516 -14.54 4.05 -31.16
C LYS A 516 -13.46 2.97 -31.23
N ASN A 517 -13.26 2.42 -32.44
CA ASN A 517 -12.12 1.57 -32.80
C ASN A 517 -11.75 1.91 -34.24
N ASN A 518 -10.85 2.86 -34.41
CA ASN A 518 -10.42 3.37 -35.71
C ASN A 518 -8.91 3.70 -35.68
N LEU A 519 -8.11 2.71 -35.26
CA LEU A 519 -6.66 2.84 -35.25
C LEU A 519 -6.10 3.10 -36.64
N SER A 520 -5.14 4.01 -36.73
CA SER A 520 -4.46 4.39 -37.96
C SER A 520 -3.18 3.59 -38.22
N GLY A 521 -2.54 3.09 -37.11
CA GLY A 521 -1.21 2.50 -37.13
C GLY A 521 -0.08 3.53 -37.31
N ILE A 522 -0.39 4.84 -37.23
CA ILE A 522 0.56 5.96 -37.31
C ILE A 522 0.80 6.53 -35.94
N VAL A 523 -0.13 7.35 -35.46
CA VAL A 523 -0.18 7.85 -34.07
C VAL A 523 -1.58 7.62 -33.55
N ASP A 524 -1.68 6.75 -32.58
CA ASP A 524 -2.97 6.30 -32.05
C ASP A 524 -3.06 6.52 -30.55
N ILE A 525 -4.27 6.80 -30.06
CA ILE A 525 -4.56 7.01 -28.66
C ILE A 525 -5.53 5.92 -28.20
N ALA A 526 -5.18 5.21 -27.15
CA ALA A 526 -6.01 4.13 -26.61
C ALA A 526 -6.30 4.31 -25.13
N VAL A 527 -7.55 4.07 -24.74
CA VAL A 527 -7.93 3.98 -23.32
C VAL A 527 -7.51 2.59 -22.80
N MET A 528 -6.75 2.55 -21.71
CA MET A 528 -6.15 1.31 -21.18
C MET A 528 -7.18 0.20 -20.95
N GLN A 529 -8.37 0.54 -20.44
CA GLN A 529 -9.45 -0.43 -20.22
C GLN A 529 -10.00 -1.01 -21.54
N SER A 530 -9.82 -0.32 -22.66
CA SER A 530 -10.20 -0.83 -24.00
C SER A 530 -9.13 -1.74 -24.59
N VAL A 531 -7.89 -1.59 -24.14
CA VAL A 531 -6.74 -2.40 -24.53
C VAL A 531 -6.65 -3.66 -23.66
N SER A 532 -6.83 -3.55 -22.35
CA SER A 532 -6.80 -4.67 -21.41
C SER A 532 -8.21 -5.26 -21.25
N ARG A 533 -8.40 -6.50 -21.71
CA ARG A 533 -9.62 -7.30 -21.52
C ARG A 533 -9.43 -8.26 -20.34
N PRO A 534 -10.50 -8.82 -19.73
CA PRO A 534 -10.36 -9.73 -18.61
C PRO A 534 -9.38 -10.89 -18.87
N GLU A 535 -9.46 -11.50 -20.04
CA GLU A 535 -8.66 -12.68 -20.39
C GLU A 535 -7.44 -12.35 -21.26
N ASP A 536 -7.42 -11.22 -21.99
CA ASP A 536 -6.37 -10.93 -22.98
C ASP A 536 -6.08 -9.43 -23.12
N VAL A 537 -5.02 -9.11 -23.87
CA VAL A 537 -4.64 -7.75 -24.30
C VAL A 537 -4.89 -7.60 -25.78
N HIS A 538 -5.45 -6.46 -26.20
CA HIS A 538 -5.71 -6.20 -27.60
C HIS A 538 -4.41 -6.28 -28.43
N GLU A 539 -4.41 -7.07 -29.49
CA GLU A 539 -3.20 -7.38 -30.28
C GLU A 539 -2.50 -6.16 -30.88
N CYS A 540 -3.23 -5.05 -31.09
CA CYS A 540 -2.64 -3.84 -31.66
C CYS A 540 -1.39 -3.36 -30.91
N VAL A 541 -1.27 -3.66 -29.60
CA VAL A 541 -0.14 -3.23 -28.76
C VAL A 541 1.22 -3.74 -29.29
N LYS A 542 1.22 -4.87 -29.99
CA LYS A 542 2.43 -5.49 -30.56
C LYS A 542 2.98 -4.75 -31.78
N ASN A 543 2.15 -3.90 -32.43
CA ASN A 543 2.45 -3.34 -33.76
C ASN A 543 3.17 -1.99 -33.73
N TYR A 544 3.34 -1.38 -32.55
CA TYR A 544 3.96 -0.06 -32.42
C TYR A 544 5.41 -0.15 -32.01
N GLY A 545 6.23 0.74 -32.55
CA GLY A 545 7.63 0.91 -32.15
C GLY A 545 7.81 1.74 -30.90
N MET A 546 6.81 2.60 -30.58
CA MET A 546 6.83 3.43 -29.39
C MET A 546 5.50 3.35 -28.63
N ILE A 547 5.59 3.27 -27.32
CA ILE A 547 4.45 3.37 -26.39
C ILE A 547 4.70 4.51 -25.42
N ILE A 548 3.74 5.42 -25.31
CA ILE A 548 3.73 6.48 -24.31
C ILE A 548 2.55 6.23 -23.36
N ALA A 549 2.82 6.10 -22.07
CA ALA A 549 1.79 5.92 -21.06
C ALA A 549 1.63 7.19 -20.24
N ASP A 550 0.50 7.89 -20.47
CA ASP A 550 0.20 9.12 -19.73
C ASP A 550 -0.45 8.81 -18.37
N GLU A 551 -0.10 9.64 -17.39
CA GLU A 551 -0.50 9.50 -15.98
C GLU A 551 -0.36 8.05 -15.51
N CYS A 552 0.79 7.44 -15.80
CA CYS A 552 1.05 6.01 -15.58
C CYS A 552 0.86 5.55 -14.12
N HIS A 553 0.76 6.48 -13.19
CA HIS A 553 0.48 6.19 -11.78
C HIS A 553 -1.02 5.98 -11.46
N HIS A 554 -1.95 6.34 -12.36
CA HIS A 554 -3.40 6.20 -12.14
C HIS A 554 -3.97 4.84 -12.54
N ALA A 555 -3.45 4.23 -13.60
CA ALA A 555 -3.88 2.89 -13.99
C ALA A 555 -3.60 1.89 -12.85
N SER A 556 -4.44 0.85 -12.72
CA SER A 556 -4.08 -0.27 -11.87
C SER A 556 -2.69 -0.76 -12.28
N ALA A 557 -1.77 -0.88 -11.31
CA ALA A 557 -0.41 -1.34 -11.58
C ALA A 557 -0.43 -2.68 -12.34
N PHE A 558 -1.35 -3.56 -12.01
CA PHE A 558 -1.53 -4.86 -12.67
C PHE A 558 -2.09 -4.75 -14.10
N THR A 559 -3.03 -3.82 -14.37
CA THR A 559 -3.51 -3.57 -15.74
C THR A 559 -2.38 -3.06 -16.64
N TYR A 560 -1.57 -2.16 -16.08
CA TYR A 560 -0.43 -1.58 -16.77
C TYR A 560 0.65 -2.65 -17.06
N GLU A 561 0.98 -3.46 -16.06
CA GLU A 561 1.87 -4.60 -16.20
C GLU A 561 1.39 -5.56 -17.29
N LYS A 562 0.09 -5.93 -17.27
CA LYS A 562 -0.52 -6.83 -18.25
C LYS A 562 -0.34 -6.32 -19.68
N ILE A 563 -0.56 -5.03 -19.92
CA ILE A 563 -0.40 -4.41 -21.25
C ILE A 563 1.08 -4.41 -21.66
N LEU A 564 1.99 -3.97 -20.79
CA LEU A 564 3.39 -3.80 -21.14
C LEU A 564 4.16 -5.12 -21.24
N LYS A 565 3.75 -6.17 -20.54
CA LYS A 565 4.27 -7.54 -20.73
C LYS A 565 4.02 -8.10 -22.14
N VAL A 566 3.01 -7.60 -22.84
CA VAL A 566 2.70 -8.01 -24.22
C VAL A 566 3.34 -7.08 -25.23
N ALA A 567 3.62 -5.84 -24.84
CA ALA A 567 4.17 -4.79 -25.68
C ALA A 567 5.63 -5.03 -26.05
N ASN A 568 5.90 -5.28 -27.33
CA ASN A 568 7.27 -5.46 -27.84
C ASN A 568 7.90 -4.17 -28.39
N ALA A 569 7.31 -3.00 -28.17
CA ALA A 569 7.80 -1.71 -28.66
C ALA A 569 9.24 -1.44 -28.16
N LYS A 570 10.12 -0.96 -29.04
CA LYS A 570 11.49 -0.58 -28.68
C LYS A 570 11.53 0.55 -27.68
N TYR A 571 10.64 1.53 -27.84
CA TYR A 571 10.59 2.73 -27.01
C TYR A 571 9.38 2.70 -26.08
N ILE A 572 9.61 2.85 -24.75
CA ILE A 572 8.54 2.92 -23.75
C ILE A 572 8.80 4.10 -22.81
N TYR A 573 7.86 5.05 -22.78
CA TYR A 573 7.96 6.23 -21.93
C TYR A 573 6.73 6.39 -21.04
N GLY A 574 6.96 6.54 -19.73
CA GLY A 574 5.93 6.89 -18.77
C GLY A 574 5.91 8.39 -18.48
N LEU A 575 4.74 9.00 -18.44
CA LEU A 575 4.55 10.39 -18.03
C LEU A 575 3.77 10.42 -16.72
N THR A 576 4.23 11.17 -15.75
CA THR A 576 3.54 11.30 -14.46
C THR A 576 3.86 12.61 -13.75
N ALA A 577 2.90 13.13 -12.99
CA ALA A 577 3.15 14.23 -12.04
C ALA A 577 3.65 13.70 -10.69
N THR A 578 3.27 12.47 -10.32
CA THR A 578 3.56 11.84 -9.04
C THR A 578 4.02 10.40 -9.26
N PRO A 579 5.33 10.13 -9.30
CA PRO A 579 5.84 8.78 -9.59
C PRO A 579 5.57 7.78 -8.47
N THR A 580 5.30 8.24 -7.25
CA THR A 580 4.91 7.41 -6.12
C THR A 580 3.41 7.19 -6.11
N ARG A 581 2.96 5.95 -5.92
CA ARG A 581 1.55 5.57 -5.84
C ARG A 581 1.07 5.52 -4.39
N LYS A 582 -0.21 5.83 -4.18
CA LYS A 582 -0.85 5.75 -2.84
C LYS A 582 -0.94 4.31 -2.31
N ASP A 583 -1.06 3.34 -3.22
CA ASP A 583 -1.12 1.91 -2.91
C ASP A 583 0.28 1.28 -2.70
N GLY A 584 1.34 2.01 -2.98
CA GLY A 584 2.73 1.54 -2.86
C GLY A 584 3.22 0.65 -4.00
N HIS A 585 2.40 0.35 -5.01
CA HIS A 585 2.76 -0.50 -6.15
C HIS A 585 3.57 0.23 -7.25
N HIS A 586 4.19 1.36 -6.93
CA HIS A 586 5.03 2.10 -7.88
C HIS A 586 6.27 1.33 -8.39
N PRO A 587 6.85 0.32 -7.70
CA PRO A 587 7.94 -0.44 -8.27
C PRO A 587 7.58 -1.11 -9.61
N ILE A 588 6.32 -1.54 -9.78
CA ILE A 588 5.86 -2.11 -11.06
C ILE A 588 6.06 -1.13 -12.22
N LEU A 589 5.83 0.17 -12.00
CA LEU A 589 6.03 1.19 -13.05
C LEU A 589 7.50 1.27 -13.47
N PHE A 590 8.42 1.24 -12.51
CA PHE A 590 9.85 1.30 -12.79
C PHE A 590 10.34 0.03 -13.50
N MET A 591 9.85 -1.13 -13.08
CA MET A 591 10.14 -2.41 -13.73
C MET A 591 9.63 -2.45 -15.18
N GLN A 592 8.51 -1.82 -15.50
CA GLN A 592 7.91 -1.85 -16.84
C GLN A 592 8.37 -0.71 -17.75
N CYS A 593 8.55 0.51 -17.23
CA CYS A 593 8.93 1.68 -17.99
C CYS A 593 10.40 2.07 -17.87
N GLY A 594 11.12 1.47 -16.95
CA GLY A 594 12.47 1.92 -16.61
C GLY A 594 12.48 3.04 -15.56
N PRO A 595 13.67 3.53 -15.18
CA PRO A 595 13.85 4.52 -14.14
C PRO A 595 13.34 5.91 -14.54
N ILE A 596 13.21 6.79 -13.54
CA ILE A 596 12.94 8.22 -13.79
C ILE A 596 14.17 8.82 -14.43
N ARG A 597 14.05 9.27 -15.70
CA ARG A 597 15.13 9.92 -16.45
C ARG A 597 15.19 11.43 -16.18
N PHE A 598 14.03 12.05 -15.97
CA PHE A 598 13.96 13.45 -15.61
C PHE A 598 12.91 13.67 -14.51
N ARG A 599 13.30 14.44 -13.50
CA ARG A 599 12.40 14.87 -12.42
C ARG A 599 12.39 16.38 -12.31
N ASP A 600 11.25 16.98 -12.54
CA ASP A 600 11.01 18.38 -12.36
C ASP A 600 10.97 18.77 -10.86
N ASN A 601 11.47 19.96 -10.54
CA ASN A 601 11.45 20.52 -9.19
C ASN A 601 10.32 21.55 -9.05
N ALA A 602 9.24 21.17 -8.36
CA ALA A 602 8.07 22.01 -8.16
C ALA A 602 8.39 23.36 -7.49
N LYS A 603 9.36 23.40 -6.56
CA LYS A 603 9.79 24.64 -5.88
C LYS A 603 10.50 25.58 -6.84
N LYS A 604 11.40 25.05 -7.67
CA LYS A 604 12.08 25.83 -8.72
C LYS A 604 11.08 26.36 -9.77
N GLN A 605 10.13 25.53 -10.16
CA GLN A 605 9.06 25.94 -11.08
C GLN A 605 8.20 27.10 -10.50
N ALA A 606 7.89 27.04 -9.19
CA ALA A 606 7.15 28.11 -8.53
C ALA A 606 7.91 29.44 -8.55
N GLN A 607 9.24 29.40 -8.35
CA GLN A 607 10.10 30.60 -8.42
C GLN A 607 10.19 31.20 -9.83
N ASN A 608 10.12 30.37 -10.87
CA ASN A 608 10.21 30.82 -12.27
C ASN A 608 8.87 31.30 -12.84
N ARG A 609 7.75 31.16 -12.12
CA ARG A 609 6.43 31.64 -12.59
C ARG A 609 6.27 33.13 -12.33
N PRO A 610 5.50 33.83 -13.21
CA PRO A 610 5.28 35.27 -13.10
C PRO A 610 4.26 35.64 -12.00
N PHE A 611 3.92 34.74 -11.10
CA PHE A 611 2.96 34.94 -10.01
C PHE A 611 3.38 34.24 -8.73
N GLU A 612 3.01 34.81 -7.61
CA GLU A 612 3.33 34.27 -6.28
C GLU A 612 2.34 33.17 -5.84
N HIS A 613 2.78 32.37 -4.85
CA HIS A 613 2.03 31.20 -4.39
C HIS A 613 1.75 31.33 -2.88
N PHE A 614 0.48 31.47 -2.50
CA PHE A 614 0.07 31.66 -1.10
C PHE A 614 -0.90 30.58 -0.61
N ILE A 615 -0.74 30.18 0.64
CA ILE A 615 -1.78 29.50 1.41
C ILE A 615 -2.44 30.50 2.38
N VAL A 616 -3.74 30.33 2.59
CA VAL A 616 -4.56 31.05 3.55
C VAL A 616 -5.16 30.03 4.51
N PRO A 617 -4.50 29.70 5.64
CA PRO A 617 -5.06 28.79 6.62
C PRO A 617 -6.30 29.41 7.29
N ARG A 618 -7.42 28.69 7.31
CA ARG A 618 -8.67 29.10 7.96
C ARG A 618 -9.00 28.11 9.07
N PHE A 619 -8.75 28.48 10.31
CA PHE A 619 -9.02 27.62 11.46
C PHE A 619 -10.51 27.56 11.76
N THR A 620 -11.03 26.35 11.94
CA THR A 620 -12.45 26.12 12.21
C THR A 620 -12.70 25.66 13.64
N SER A 621 -13.92 25.83 14.12
CA SER A 621 -14.37 25.36 15.43
C SER A 621 -14.92 23.92 15.42
N LEU A 622 -14.81 23.19 14.32
CA LEU A 622 -15.31 21.82 14.18
C LEU A 622 -14.74 20.91 15.27
N ARG A 623 -15.60 20.21 15.98
CA ARG A 623 -15.25 19.20 16.97
C ARG A 623 -15.84 17.86 16.55
N ALA A 624 -15.11 16.76 16.79
CA ALA A 624 -15.66 15.43 16.56
C ALA A 624 -16.77 15.14 17.59
N PRO A 625 -17.91 14.57 17.18
CA PRO A 625 -18.86 14.02 18.12
C PRO A 625 -18.18 12.91 18.94
N LEU A 626 -18.35 12.91 20.25
CA LEU A 626 -17.94 11.81 21.09
C LEU A 626 -19.02 10.73 21.00
N ASP A 627 -18.63 9.55 20.54
CA ASP A 627 -19.49 8.38 20.66
C ASP A 627 -19.77 8.10 22.14
N ASN A 628 -20.97 7.58 22.45
CA ASN A 628 -21.39 7.21 23.81
C ASN A 628 -20.42 6.23 24.50
N ASP A 629 -19.57 5.55 23.74
CA ASP A 629 -18.53 4.60 24.19
C ASP A 629 -17.10 5.20 24.27
N GLY A 630 -16.92 6.51 24.02
CA GLY A 630 -15.60 7.16 24.04
C GLY A 630 -14.63 6.73 22.91
N LYS A 631 -15.13 6.11 21.85
CA LYS A 631 -14.31 5.72 20.68
C LYS A 631 -14.13 6.89 19.72
N ASP A 632 -12.94 6.97 19.12
CA ASP A 632 -12.63 7.94 18.06
C ASP A 632 -13.53 7.72 16.84
N SER A 633 -14.17 8.78 16.34
CA SER A 633 -15.02 8.77 15.14
C SER A 633 -14.25 8.26 13.91
N THR A 634 -14.92 7.52 13.04
CA THR A 634 -14.34 7.09 11.76
C THR A 634 -14.17 8.26 10.80
N ILE A 635 -13.28 8.14 9.82
CA ILE A 635 -13.08 9.19 8.80
C ILE A 635 -14.37 9.46 7.99
N GLN A 636 -15.25 8.47 7.83
CA GLN A 636 -16.51 8.63 7.10
C GLN A 636 -17.53 9.46 7.89
N GLU A 637 -17.60 9.24 9.19
CA GLU A 637 -18.43 10.02 10.12
C GLU A 637 -17.96 11.46 10.19
N LEU A 638 -16.63 11.67 10.32
CA LEU A 638 -16.04 13.02 10.28
C LEU A 638 -16.32 13.74 8.96
N TYR A 639 -16.30 13.03 7.83
CA TYR A 639 -16.66 13.66 6.54
C TYR A 639 -18.14 14.01 6.45
N SER A 640 -19.03 13.27 7.08
CA SER A 640 -20.46 13.63 7.16
C SER A 640 -20.64 14.88 8.04
N GLU A 641 -20.01 14.91 9.22
CA GLU A 641 -20.01 16.09 10.09
C GLU A 641 -19.49 17.37 9.39
N ILE A 642 -18.42 17.27 8.61
CA ILE A 642 -17.88 18.40 7.83
C ILE A 642 -18.93 18.93 6.83
N VAL A 643 -19.68 18.03 6.19
CA VAL A 643 -20.73 18.41 5.22
C VAL A 643 -21.89 19.14 5.92
N ASP A 644 -22.26 18.69 7.11
CA ASP A 644 -23.43 19.16 7.84
C ASP A 644 -23.12 20.35 8.77
N ASN A 645 -21.83 20.71 8.94
CA ASN A 645 -21.43 21.79 9.84
C ASN A 645 -21.72 23.19 9.25
N GLU A 646 -22.78 23.84 9.70
CA GLU A 646 -23.23 25.13 9.20
C GLU A 646 -22.16 26.23 9.37
N ILE A 647 -21.54 26.34 10.55
CA ILE A 647 -20.54 27.39 10.83
C ILE A 647 -19.33 27.29 9.88
N ARG A 648 -18.87 26.09 9.66
CA ARG A 648 -17.75 25.83 8.74
C ARG A 648 -18.14 26.13 7.29
N ASN A 649 -19.33 25.75 6.89
CA ASN A 649 -19.85 25.98 5.55
C ASN A 649 -20.09 27.47 5.30
N GLN A 650 -20.59 28.19 6.27
CA GLN A 650 -20.76 29.64 6.20
C GLN A 650 -19.42 30.35 6.01
N LEU A 651 -18.39 29.96 6.76
CA LEU A 651 -17.03 30.47 6.59
C LEU A 651 -16.50 30.24 5.17
N ILE A 652 -16.74 29.06 4.59
CA ILE A 652 -16.35 28.73 3.20
C ILE A 652 -17.08 29.65 2.21
N ILE A 653 -18.38 29.81 2.37
CA ILE A 653 -19.21 30.65 1.48
C ILE A 653 -18.74 32.10 1.52
N GLU A 654 -18.51 32.66 2.72
CA GLU A 654 -18.01 34.01 2.90
C GLU A 654 -16.64 34.23 2.25
N ASP A 655 -15.69 33.32 2.45
CA ASP A 655 -14.37 33.40 1.84
C ASP A 655 -14.43 33.33 0.32
N VAL A 656 -15.30 32.49 -0.26
CA VAL A 656 -15.51 32.38 -1.71
C VAL A 656 -16.09 33.67 -2.28
N LEU A 657 -17.14 34.20 -1.64
CA LEU A 657 -17.79 35.45 -2.07
C LEU A 657 -16.82 36.64 -1.97
N ASN A 658 -16.10 36.77 -0.87
CA ASN A 658 -15.10 37.80 -0.68
C ASN A 658 -13.99 37.74 -1.75
N SER A 659 -13.51 36.53 -2.05
CA SER A 659 -12.49 36.34 -3.10
C SER A 659 -13.05 36.68 -4.48
N HIS A 660 -14.26 36.25 -4.80
CA HIS A 660 -14.95 36.57 -6.05
C HIS A 660 -15.15 38.09 -6.23
N ASN A 661 -15.60 38.77 -5.20
CA ASN A 661 -15.79 40.21 -5.19
C ASN A 661 -14.46 40.98 -5.36
N ASN A 662 -13.35 40.39 -4.96
CA ASN A 662 -11.99 40.91 -5.17
C ASN A 662 -11.41 40.52 -6.55
N GLY A 663 -12.23 40.12 -7.49
CA GLY A 663 -11.80 39.86 -8.87
C GLY A 663 -11.15 38.50 -9.09
N ARG A 664 -11.31 37.51 -8.18
CA ARG A 664 -10.64 36.24 -8.28
C ARG A 664 -11.51 35.15 -8.91
N ASN A 665 -10.84 34.21 -9.60
CA ASN A 665 -11.45 33.04 -10.22
C ASN A 665 -11.35 31.84 -9.26
N CYS A 666 -12.50 31.47 -8.67
CA CYS A 666 -12.59 30.56 -7.55
C CYS A 666 -12.87 29.13 -7.95
N LEU A 667 -12.10 28.18 -7.40
CA LEU A 667 -12.36 26.74 -7.49
C LEU A 667 -12.62 26.18 -6.08
N VAL A 668 -13.83 25.70 -5.82
CA VAL A 668 -14.22 25.08 -4.55
C VAL A 668 -14.21 23.56 -4.72
N LEU A 669 -13.36 22.85 -3.98
CA LEU A 669 -13.22 21.40 -4.06
C LEU A 669 -13.71 20.71 -2.78
N THR A 670 -14.57 19.73 -2.96
CA THR A 670 -15.04 18.82 -1.91
C THR A 670 -15.00 17.36 -2.38
N LEU A 671 -15.16 16.41 -1.46
CA LEU A 671 -15.18 14.97 -1.75
C LEU A 671 -16.60 14.39 -1.84
N ARG A 672 -17.61 15.12 -1.42
CA ARG A 672 -19.00 14.66 -1.32
C ARG A 672 -19.90 15.43 -2.28
N THR A 673 -20.72 14.70 -3.06
CA THR A 673 -21.67 15.31 -4.01
C THR A 673 -22.71 16.18 -3.28
N ALA A 674 -23.22 15.72 -2.13
CA ALA A 674 -24.15 16.51 -1.31
C ALA A 674 -23.55 17.85 -0.90
N HIS A 675 -22.28 17.89 -0.53
CA HIS A 675 -21.59 19.12 -0.19
C HIS A 675 -21.42 20.06 -1.39
N VAL A 676 -21.17 19.50 -2.62
CA VAL A 676 -21.15 20.31 -3.86
C VAL A 676 -22.54 20.94 -4.08
N GLU A 677 -23.61 20.18 -3.90
CA GLU A 677 -24.98 20.66 -4.11
C GLU A 677 -25.32 21.79 -3.13
N PHE A 678 -25.08 21.58 -1.85
CA PHE A 678 -25.30 22.55 -0.79
C PHE A 678 -24.54 23.88 -1.04
N LEU A 679 -23.21 23.79 -1.25
CA LEU A 679 -22.39 24.99 -1.49
C LEU A 679 -22.78 25.72 -2.77
N THR A 680 -23.12 24.95 -3.85
CA THR A 680 -23.58 25.57 -5.11
C THR A 680 -24.88 26.33 -4.93
N GLU A 681 -25.85 25.75 -4.21
CA GLU A 681 -27.15 26.38 -3.96
C GLU A 681 -26.96 27.69 -3.16
N LYS A 682 -26.22 27.64 -2.08
CA LYS A 682 -25.94 28.80 -1.24
C LYS A 682 -25.16 29.91 -1.97
N LEU A 683 -24.20 29.56 -2.79
CA LEU A 683 -23.45 30.54 -3.59
C LEU A 683 -24.32 31.14 -4.69
N LYS A 684 -25.23 30.38 -5.31
CA LYS A 684 -26.16 30.86 -6.34
C LYS A 684 -27.17 31.89 -5.82
N GLU A 685 -27.49 31.88 -4.52
CA GLU A 685 -28.33 32.94 -3.90
C GLU A 685 -27.72 34.34 -4.04
N LYS A 686 -26.36 34.42 -4.17
CA LYS A 686 -25.61 35.69 -4.28
C LYS A 686 -24.97 35.90 -5.66
N VAL A 687 -24.52 34.82 -6.34
CA VAL A 687 -23.87 34.86 -7.64
C VAL A 687 -24.55 33.84 -8.57
N PRO A 688 -25.44 34.26 -9.50
CA PRO A 688 -26.23 33.32 -10.32
C PRO A 688 -25.40 32.39 -11.20
N ASP A 689 -24.22 32.83 -11.67
CA ASP A 689 -23.40 32.13 -12.66
C ASP A 689 -22.44 31.09 -12.07
N VAL A 690 -22.69 30.61 -10.84
CA VAL A 690 -21.91 29.53 -10.25
C VAL A 690 -22.07 28.25 -11.05
N VAL A 691 -20.94 27.67 -11.47
CA VAL A 691 -20.89 26.43 -12.26
C VAL A 691 -20.65 25.23 -11.34
N LYS A 692 -21.43 24.17 -11.54
CA LYS A 692 -21.29 22.89 -10.80
C LYS A 692 -20.71 21.81 -11.70
N LEU A 693 -19.71 21.05 -11.18
CA LEU A 693 -19.14 19.89 -11.88
C LEU A 693 -18.96 18.70 -10.93
N THR A 694 -19.69 17.62 -11.19
CA THR A 694 -19.59 16.35 -10.43
C THR A 694 -19.58 15.14 -11.35
N GLY A 695 -18.99 14.03 -10.90
CA GLY A 695 -18.96 12.78 -11.66
C GLY A 695 -20.31 12.09 -11.83
N LYS A 696 -21.35 12.49 -11.06
CA LYS A 696 -22.71 11.96 -11.17
C LYS A 696 -23.57 12.67 -12.22
N MET A 697 -23.10 13.79 -12.76
CA MET A 697 -23.85 14.54 -13.80
C MET A 697 -23.89 13.73 -15.10
N GLY A 698 -25.04 13.78 -15.78
CA GLY A 698 -25.20 13.19 -17.10
C GLY A 698 -24.35 13.91 -18.16
N LYS A 699 -24.01 13.21 -19.25
CA LYS A 699 -23.14 13.72 -20.32
C LYS A 699 -23.63 15.07 -20.91
N LYS A 700 -24.96 15.29 -20.97
CA LYS A 700 -25.56 16.54 -21.46
C LYS A 700 -25.25 17.68 -20.49
N ALA A 701 -25.53 17.51 -19.20
CA ALA A 701 -25.30 18.52 -18.18
C ALA A 701 -23.80 18.89 -18.03
N ILE A 702 -22.90 17.91 -18.16
CA ILE A 702 -21.45 18.18 -18.18
C ILE A 702 -21.07 19.04 -19.39
N ARG A 703 -21.65 18.77 -20.58
CA ARG A 703 -21.38 19.54 -21.78
C ARG A 703 -21.90 20.98 -21.64
N GLU A 704 -23.10 21.15 -21.09
CA GLU A 704 -23.69 22.46 -20.80
C GLU A 704 -22.84 23.26 -19.84
N ALA A 705 -22.35 22.64 -18.75
CA ALA A 705 -21.45 23.30 -17.81
C ALA A 705 -20.11 23.74 -18.44
N PHE A 706 -19.52 22.92 -19.29
CA PHE A 706 -18.31 23.31 -20.05
C PHE A 706 -18.60 24.41 -21.05
N GLN A 707 -19.78 24.41 -21.72
CA GLN A 707 -20.18 25.47 -22.59
C GLN A 707 -20.39 26.78 -21.84
N GLN A 708 -21.04 26.74 -20.68
CA GLN A 708 -21.20 27.90 -19.80
C GLN A 708 -19.84 28.52 -19.40
N ILE A 709 -18.83 27.67 -19.07
CA ILE A 709 -17.48 28.16 -18.76
C ILE A 709 -16.83 28.80 -20.00
N ALA A 710 -16.98 28.20 -21.16
CA ALA A 710 -16.41 28.69 -22.42
C ALA A 710 -17.05 30.00 -22.92
N ASP A 711 -18.36 30.14 -22.75
CA ASP A 711 -19.13 31.31 -23.15
C ASP A 711 -19.01 32.49 -22.17
N MET A 712 -18.45 32.25 -20.96
CA MET A 712 -18.27 33.29 -19.95
C MET A 712 -17.19 34.30 -20.41
N PRO A 713 -17.52 35.60 -20.46
CA PRO A 713 -16.56 36.65 -20.84
C PRO A 713 -15.27 36.58 -20.01
N ALA A 714 -14.15 36.96 -20.62
CA ALA A 714 -12.85 36.88 -19.96
C ALA A 714 -12.69 37.82 -18.73
N ASP A 715 -13.46 38.90 -18.72
CA ASP A 715 -13.52 39.91 -17.67
C ASP A 715 -14.46 39.50 -16.50
N LYS A 716 -15.27 38.47 -16.68
CA LYS A 716 -16.16 37.95 -15.65
C LYS A 716 -15.49 36.89 -14.79
N ASN A 717 -15.54 37.08 -13.49
CA ASN A 717 -14.93 36.12 -12.54
C ASN A 717 -15.73 34.82 -12.43
N LEU A 718 -15.05 33.70 -12.41
CA LEU A 718 -15.62 32.36 -12.34
C LEU A 718 -15.70 31.84 -10.91
N ILE A 719 -16.85 31.28 -10.51
CA ILE A 719 -16.97 30.39 -9.35
C ILE A 719 -17.31 28.99 -9.86
N LEU A 720 -16.42 28.04 -9.60
CA LEU A 720 -16.57 26.63 -9.95
C LEU A 720 -16.61 25.79 -8.68
N VAL A 721 -17.72 25.06 -8.44
CA VAL A 721 -17.85 24.11 -7.33
C VAL A 721 -17.82 22.69 -7.88
N ALA A 722 -16.88 21.86 -7.39
CA ALA A 722 -16.68 20.55 -7.99
C ALA A 722 -16.25 19.47 -6.99
N THR A 723 -16.44 18.20 -7.41
CA THR A 723 -15.80 17.10 -6.68
C THR A 723 -14.34 16.98 -7.10
N GLY A 724 -13.45 16.78 -6.11
CA GLY A 724 -12.02 16.69 -6.36
C GLY A 724 -11.65 15.62 -7.39
N HIS A 725 -12.35 14.49 -7.39
CA HIS A 725 -12.11 13.41 -8.38
C HIS A 725 -12.38 13.87 -9.83
N PHE A 726 -13.37 14.74 -10.06
CA PHE A 726 -13.69 15.23 -11.40
C PHE A 726 -12.64 16.23 -11.91
N ILE A 727 -12.19 17.13 -11.04
CA ILE A 727 -11.21 18.18 -11.36
C ILE A 727 -9.76 17.64 -11.40
N GLY A 728 -9.46 16.63 -10.59
CA GLY A 728 -8.11 16.06 -10.48
C GLY A 728 -7.52 15.61 -11.80
N GLU A 729 -8.37 15.18 -12.75
CA GLU A 729 -7.94 14.58 -14.01
C GLU A 729 -8.66 15.20 -15.22
N GLY A 730 -7.89 15.79 -16.12
CA GLY A 730 -8.38 16.21 -17.42
C GLY A 730 -9.18 17.51 -17.45
N PHE A 731 -9.35 18.24 -16.34
CA PHE A 731 -9.93 19.58 -16.34
C PHE A 731 -8.86 20.63 -16.62
N ASP A 732 -9.10 21.56 -17.53
CA ASP A 732 -8.16 22.60 -17.95
C ASP A 732 -8.85 23.95 -18.10
N GLU A 733 -8.73 24.81 -17.07
CA GLU A 733 -9.19 26.20 -17.09
C GLU A 733 -8.08 27.11 -16.57
N ALA A 734 -7.50 27.91 -17.45
CA ALA A 734 -6.32 28.70 -17.16
C ALA A 734 -6.59 29.90 -16.23
N ARG A 735 -7.83 30.43 -16.21
CA ARG A 735 -8.20 31.60 -15.40
C ARG A 735 -8.12 31.36 -13.91
N LEU A 736 -8.35 30.12 -13.45
CA LEU A 736 -8.39 29.77 -12.01
C LEU A 736 -7.12 30.23 -11.27
N ASP A 737 -7.31 30.96 -10.20
CA ASP A 737 -6.25 31.49 -9.36
C ASP A 737 -6.44 31.26 -7.86
N THR A 738 -7.66 30.87 -7.41
CA THR A 738 -7.96 30.64 -6.00
C THR A 738 -8.64 29.28 -5.81
N LEU A 739 -8.07 28.46 -4.92
CA LEU A 739 -8.59 27.14 -4.56
C LEU A 739 -9.08 27.13 -3.11
N PHE A 740 -10.29 26.62 -2.90
CA PHE A 740 -10.87 26.39 -1.58
C PHE A 740 -10.95 24.88 -1.31
N LEU A 741 -10.15 24.38 -0.37
CA LEU A 741 -10.17 22.99 0.04
C LEU A 741 -11.27 22.75 1.07
N ALA A 742 -12.53 22.70 0.63
CA ALA A 742 -13.69 22.53 1.49
C ALA A 742 -13.71 21.20 2.27
N MET A 743 -12.98 20.19 1.80
CA MET A 743 -12.78 18.92 2.50
C MET A 743 -11.29 18.63 2.69
N PRO A 744 -10.88 18.07 3.84
CA PRO A 744 -9.49 17.76 4.12
C PRO A 744 -8.96 16.62 3.24
N ILE A 745 -7.75 16.79 2.71
CA ILE A 745 -7.00 15.78 1.98
C ILE A 745 -5.67 15.52 2.68
N SER A 746 -5.13 14.30 2.59
CA SER A 746 -3.88 13.93 3.24
C SER A 746 -2.78 13.51 2.25
N TRP A 747 -3.15 13.18 1.00
CA TRP A 747 -2.21 12.68 0.01
C TRP A 747 -1.52 13.82 -0.75
N LYS A 748 -0.18 13.87 -0.66
CA LYS A 748 0.64 14.91 -1.32
C LYS A 748 0.39 14.98 -2.84
N GLY A 749 0.25 13.85 -3.51
CA GLY A 749 -0.02 13.79 -4.96
C GLY A 749 -1.35 14.45 -5.34
N THR A 750 -2.42 14.20 -4.57
CA THR A 750 -3.73 14.84 -4.80
C THR A 750 -3.64 16.35 -4.60
N LEU A 751 -2.92 16.79 -3.56
CA LEU A 751 -2.70 18.21 -3.31
C LEU A 751 -1.95 18.88 -4.48
N GLN A 752 -0.90 18.23 -4.99
CA GLN A 752 -0.15 18.71 -6.15
C GLN A 752 -1.00 18.79 -7.42
N GLN A 753 -1.89 17.82 -7.63
CA GLN A 753 -2.82 17.86 -8.76
C GLN A 753 -3.81 19.02 -8.67
N TYR A 754 -4.39 19.26 -7.50
CA TYR A 754 -5.37 20.34 -7.28
C TYR A 754 -4.71 21.72 -7.36
N ALA A 755 -3.61 21.92 -6.65
CA ALA A 755 -2.81 23.15 -6.72
C ALA A 755 -2.31 23.41 -8.15
N GLY A 756 -1.93 22.37 -8.87
CA GLY A 756 -1.48 22.45 -10.25
C GLY A 756 -2.52 23.01 -11.24
N ARG A 757 -3.82 22.99 -10.88
CA ARG A 757 -4.86 23.65 -11.71
C ARG A 757 -4.75 25.16 -11.70
N LEU A 758 -4.21 25.74 -10.61
CA LEU A 758 -3.96 27.17 -10.49
C LEU A 758 -2.68 27.61 -11.23
N HIS A 759 -1.76 26.68 -11.49
CA HIS A 759 -0.43 26.96 -12.02
C HIS A 759 -0.39 27.20 -13.54
N ARG A 760 -1.54 27.23 -14.23
CA ARG A 760 -1.62 27.60 -15.63
C ARG A 760 -1.32 29.08 -15.83
N LEU A 761 -0.54 29.40 -16.86
CA LEU A 761 -0.27 30.78 -17.23
C LEU A 761 -1.56 31.40 -17.79
N PHE A 762 -1.88 32.57 -17.32
CA PHE A 762 -2.98 33.40 -17.81
C PHE A 762 -2.61 34.87 -17.64
N GLU A 763 -3.06 35.70 -18.57
CA GLU A 763 -2.77 37.13 -18.56
C GLU A 763 -3.28 37.76 -17.24
N ASN A 764 -2.51 38.70 -16.70
CA ASN A 764 -2.79 39.45 -15.44
C ASN A 764 -2.86 38.60 -14.16
N LYS A 765 -2.50 37.30 -14.16
CA LYS A 765 -2.42 36.52 -12.93
C LYS A 765 -1.17 36.92 -12.13
N LYS A 766 -1.36 37.58 -10.99
CA LYS A 766 -0.28 38.06 -10.11
C LYS A 766 0.06 37.11 -8.98
N GLU A 767 -0.93 36.36 -8.50
CA GLU A 767 -0.79 35.42 -7.41
C GLU A 767 -1.81 34.27 -7.49
N VAL A 768 -1.48 33.14 -6.89
CA VAL A 768 -2.40 32.04 -6.67
C VAL A 768 -2.56 31.79 -5.18
N GLN A 769 -3.80 31.49 -4.75
CA GLN A 769 -4.12 31.30 -3.34
C GLN A 769 -4.79 29.94 -3.11
N ILE A 770 -4.45 29.30 -1.98
CA ILE A 770 -5.16 28.10 -1.50
C ILE A 770 -5.71 28.40 -0.10
N TYR A 771 -7.02 28.44 0.02
CA TYR A 771 -7.73 28.46 1.31
C TYR A 771 -7.79 27.04 1.85
N ASP A 772 -7.14 26.80 2.99
CA ASP A 772 -7.09 25.50 3.66
C ASP A 772 -7.85 25.58 4.99
N TYR A 773 -8.99 24.90 5.07
CA TYR A 773 -9.82 24.87 6.27
C TYR A 773 -9.30 23.83 7.25
N VAL A 774 -8.74 24.34 8.36
CA VAL A 774 -7.97 23.57 9.34
C VAL A 774 -8.82 23.26 10.56
N ASP A 775 -9.21 21.99 10.68
CA ASP A 775 -10.06 21.48 11.75
C ASP A 775 -9.17 20.96 12.91
N ILE A 776 -8.53 21.88 13.66
CA ILE A 776 -7.47 21.57 14.65
C ILE A 776 -7.98 20.78 15.88
N HIS A 777 -9.27 20.87 16.20
CA HIS A 777 -9.83 20.18 17.35
C HIS A 777 -10.07 18.68 17.11
N VAL A 778 -9.89 18.21 15.86
CA VAL A 778 -10.03 16.81 15.47
C VAL A 778 -8.65 16.26 15.12
N LYS A 779 -8.06 15.45 16.01
CA LYS A 779 -6.70 14.89 15.89
C LYS A 779 -6.37 14.26 14.54
N MET A 780 -7.35 13.56 13.94
CA MET A 780 -7.16 12.93 12.62
C MET A 780 -7.02 14.00 11.53
N LEU A 781 -7.85 15.04 11.54
CA LEU A 781 -7.87 16.13 10.57
C LEU A 781 -6.63 17.04 10.73
N GLU A 782 -6.20 17.27 11.97
CA GLU A 782 -4.95 17.96 12.28
C GLU A 782 -3.75 17.23 11.66
N LYS A 783 -3.64 15.89 11.84
CA LYS A 783 -2.58 15.10 11.19
C LYS A 783 -2.61 15.21 9.66
N MET A 784 -3.80 15.30 9.07
CA MET A 784 -3.94 15.52 7.62
C MET A 784 -3.43 16.91 7.21
N TYR A 785 -3.68 17.93 8.02
CA TYR A 785 -3.13 19.29 7.80
C TYR A 785 -1.60 19.30 7.86
N GLN A 786 -0.99 18.66 8.87
CA GLN A 786 0.48 18.55 8.97
C GLN A 786 1.11 17.94 7.70
N LYS A 787 0.46 16.93 7.11
CA LYS A 787 0.89 16.36 5.83
C LYS A 787 0.75 17.35 4.66
N ARG A 788 -0.30 18.19 4.66
CA ARG A 788 -0.48 19.22 3.64
C ARG A 788 0.57 20.32 3.74
N LEU A 789 0.97 20.72 4.95
CA LEU A 789 2.06 21.71 5.14
C LEU A 789 3.35 21.29 4.43
N THR A 790 3.78 20.03 4.61
CA THR A 790 4.92 19.48 3.87
C THR A 790 4.70 19.51 2.35
N GLY A 791 3.47 19.26 1.90
CA GLY A 791 3.09 19.38 0.49
C GLY A 791 3.22 20.80 -0.04
N TYR A 792 2.71 21.80 0.67
CA TYR A 792 2.79 23.23 0.30
C TYR A 792 4.23 23.71 0.23
N ALA A 793 5.05 23.42 1.23
CA ALA A 793 6.46 23.75 1.25
C ALA A 793 7.21 23.18 0.03
N SER A 794 6.93 21.93 -0.34
CA SER A 794 7.53 21.28 -1.50
C SER A 794 7.12 21.89 -2.85
N MET A 795 6.03 22.65 -2.90
CA MET A 795 5.52 23.35 -4.08
C MET A 795 5.85 24.85 -4.09
N GLY A 796 6.55 25.35 -3.06
CA GLY A 796 6.95 26.75 -2.96
C GLY A 796 5.86 27.73 -2.50
N TYR A 797 4.81 27.25 -1.84
CA TYR A 797 3.76 28.12 -1.27
C TYR A 797 4.21 28.77 0.03
N LYS A 798 3.82 30.02 0.24
CA LYS A 798 4.03 30.84 1.45
C LYS A 798 2.70 31.10 2.15
N VAL A 799 2.70 31.36 3.45
CA VAL A 799 1.47 31.75 4.17
C VAL A 799 1.15 33.23 3.90
N LYS A 800 -0.10 33.54 3.49
CA LYS A 800 -0.55 34.91 3.26
C LYS A 800 -0.99 35.56 4.59
N GLY A 801 -0.58 36.80 4.86
CA GLY A 801 -0.95 37.56 6.05
C GLY A 801 0.05 37.50 7.20
N GLY A 802 1.21 36.90 7.00
CA GLY A 802 2.34 37.05 7.91
C GLY A 802 3.21 38.24 7.53
N GLU A 803 2.86 39.46 7.95
CA GLU A 803 3.86 40.50 8.10
C GLU A 803 4.80 40.12 9.24
N PHE A 804 5.68 39.18 8.97
CA PHE A 804 6.85 38.98 9.80
C PHE A 804 8.05 39.53 9.04
N GLN A 805 8.53 40.71 9.50
CA GLN A 805 9.88 41.16 9.25
C GLN A 805 10.87 40.16 9.86
N SER A 806 11.12 39.07 9.19
CA SER A 806 12.32 38.26 9.38
C SER A 806 12.95 38.12 8.00
N ASP A 807 14.24 38.32 7.92
CA ASP A 807 15.04 38.20 6.69
C ASP A 807 15.07 36.78 6.09
N SER A 808 14.21 35.85 6.58
CA SER A 808 14.05 34.52 6.08
C SER A 808 12.73 34.37 5.30
N PRO A 809 12.76 33.98 4.02
CA PRO A 809 11.58 33.84 3.17
C PRO A 809 10.70 32.59 3.51
N ASP A 810 11.12 31.74 4.45
CA ASP A 810 10.43 30.51 4.77
C ASP A 810 9.59 30.68 6.05
N ILE A 811 8.28 30.86 5.90
CA ILE A 811 7.31 30.86 7.01
C ILE A 811 6.96 29.43 7.43
N ILE A 812 7.25 28.43 6.61
CA ILE A 812 7.06 27.01 6.91
C ILE A 812 8.45 26.41 7.18
N TYR A 813 8.68 26.06 8.43
CA TYR A 813 9.94 25.47 8.89
C TYR A 813 9.87 23.96 8.93
N ASP A 814 10.96 23.29 8.58
CA ASP A 814 11.15 21.85 8.71
C ASP A 814 12.00 21.50 9.95
N LYS A 815 12.29 20.19 10.12
CA LYS A 815 13.09 19.69 11.25
C LYS A 815 14.51 20.28 11.32
N ASP A 816 15.03 20.75 10.19
CA ASP A 816 16.44 21.17 10.07
C ASP A 816 16.62 22.69 10.32
N ASN A 817 15.59 23.49 10.03
CA ASN A 817 15.67 24.95 10.12
C ASN A 817 14.81 25.60 11.23
N PHE A 818 13.77 24.89 11.75
CA PHE A 818 12.84 25.52 12.68
C PHE A 818 13.46 25.89 14.02
N MET A 819 14.42 25.08 14.52
CA MET A 819 15.00 25.32 15.85
C MET A 819 15.77 26.62 15.95
N ALA A 820 16.46 27.02 14.88
CA ALA A 820 17.25 28.25 14.88
C ALA A 820 16.34 29.49 15.02
N VAL A 821 15.24 29.52 14.28
CA VAL A 821 14.29 30.63 14.29
C VAL A 821 13.45 30.63 15.56
N PHE A 822 12.92 29.45 15.94
CA PHE A 822 12.13 29.31 17.16
C PHE A 822 12.88 29.66 18.42
N SER A 823 14.15 29.26 18.55
CA SER A 823 15.00 29.62 19.68
C SER A 823 15.31 31.12 19.71
N ASN A 824 15.49 31.75 18.54
CA ASN A 824 15.69 33.18 18.45
C ASN A 824 14.46 33.96 18.93
N ASP A 825 13.26 33.53 18.53
CA ASP A 825 12.00 34.14 18.99
C ASP A 825 11.83 34.04 20.50
N ILE A 826 12.15 32.84 21.06
CA ILE A 826 12.12 32.62 22.52
C ILE A 826 13.10 33.55 23.24
N VAL A 827 14.35 33.62 22.77
CA VAL A 827 15.39 34.46 23.41
C VAL A 827 15.03 35.93 23.35
N ASN A 828 14.34 36.39 22.32
CA ASN A 828 13.92 37.78 22.15
C ASN A 828 12.59 38.15 22.81
N ALA A 829 11.89 37.19 23.43
CA ALA A 829 10.65 37.45 24.15
C ALA A 829 10.83 38.48 25.29
N LYS A 830 9.89 39.42 25.39
CA LYS A 830 9.90 40.52 26.35
C LYS A 830 8.78 40.46 27.41
N LYS A 831 7.66 39.82 27.09
CA LYS A 831 6.46 39.79 27.96
C LYS A 831 6.16 38.41 28.47
N GLU A 832 5.87 37.48 27.57
CA GLU A 832 5.49 36.12 27.94
C GLU A 832 5.76 35.10 26.84
N ILE A 833 5.94 33.84 27.27
CA ILE A 833 6.01 32.67 26.40
C ILE A 833 5.04 31.64 26.97
N ILE A 834 4.08 31.21 26.15
CA ILE A 834 3.13 30.13 26.47
C ILE A 834 3.43 28.98 25.52
N ILE A 835 3.87 27.85 26.05
CA ILE A 835 4.11 26.63 25.25
C ILE A 835 3.01 25.60 25.60
N VAL A 836 2.22 25.21 24.63
CA VAL A 836 1.23 24.16 24.76
C VAL A 836 1.75 22.89 24.08
N SER A 837 1.95 21.84 24.89
CA SER A 837 2.40 20.55 24.40
C SER A 837 1.77 19.42 25.19
N PRO A 838 1.03 18.50 24.54
CA PRO A 838 0.41 17.35 25.22
C PRO A 838 1.41 16.37 25.80
N PHE A 839 2.67 16.42 25.36
CA PHE A 839 3.75 15.54 25.79
C PHE A 839 5.01 16.35 26.09
N VAL A 840 5.43 16.36 27.34
CA VAL A 840 6.70 16.99 27.76
C VAL A 840 7.71 15.88 28.04
N ARG A 841 8.87 15.93 27.35
CA ARG A 841 9.92 14.90 27.46
C ARG A 841 11.23 15.53 27.93
N LYS A 842 11.92 14.88 28.87
CA LYS A 842 13.18 15.30 29.48
C LYS A 842 14.21 15.85 28.47
N ARG A 843 14.45 15.09 27.37
CA ARG A 843 15.45 15.48 26.35
C ARG A 843 15.12 16.84 25.71
N ARG A 844 13.87 17.05 25.32
CA ARG A 844 13.44 18.29 24.69
C ARG A 844 13.36 19.43 25.69
N THR A 845 12.91 19.17 26.91
CA THR A 845 12.91 20.14 28.00
C THR A 845 14.32 20.68 28.24
N LEU A 846 15.32 19.79 28.40
CA LEU A 846 16.71 20.20 28.59
C LEU A 846 17.25 21.06 27.42
N GLN A 847 16.90 20.71 26.18
CA GLN A 847 17.30 21.47 25.00
C GLN A 847 16.67 22.86 25.00
N MET A 848 15.41 22.99 25.44
CA MET A 848 14.70 24.26 25.45
C MET A 848 15.07 25.15 26.63
N LEU A 849 15.45 24.56 27.80
CA LEU A 849 15.73 25.29 29.03
C LEU A 849 16.82 26.36 28.87
N GLN A 850 17.84 26.15 28.02
CA GLN A 850 18.88 27.11 27.80
C GLN A 850 18.33 28.45 27.20
N TYR A 851 17.36 28.36 26.29
CA TYR A 851 16.72 29.53 25.67
C TYR A 851 15.67 30.17 26.59
N LEU A 852 14.88 29.34 27.28
CA LEU A 852 13.89 29.79 28.25
C LEU A 852 14.51 30.52 29.42
N LYS A 853 15.70 30.12 29.90
CA LYS A 853 16.47 30.83 30.94
C LYS A 853 16.88 32.21 30.51
N ILE A 854 17.29 32.39 29.26
CA ILE A 854 17.65 33.70 28.72
C ILE A 854 16.40 34.62 28.70
N ALA A 855 15.25 34.10 28.27
CA ALA A 855 14.01 34.86 28.29
C ALA A 855 13.53 35.19 29.71
N SER A 856 13.63 34.25 30.64
CA SER A 856 13.34 34.48 32.07
C SER A 856 14.24 35.56 32.68
N GLY A 857 15.56 35.56 32.34
CA GLY A 857 16.47 36.60 32.73
C GLY A 857 16.10 38.00 32.23
N LYS A 858 15.33 38.08 31.13
CA LYS A 858 14.73 39.32 30.61
C LYS A 858 13.35 39.63 31.20
N LYS A 859 12.92 38.92 32.26
CA LYS A 859 11.62 39.06 32.96
C LYS A 859 10.40 38.62 32.13
N ALA A 860 10.58 37.85 31.08
CA ALA A 860 9.46 37.23 30.38
C ALA A 860 8.78 36.14 31.25
N ARG A 861 7.46 36.17 31.29
CA ARG A 861 6.68 35.16 32.02
C ARG A 861 6.62 33.85 31.20
N LEU A 862 7.02 32.72 31.82
CA LEU A 862 7.08 31.42 31.18
C LEU A 862 5.93 30.52 31.66
N ILE A 863 5.17 29.98 30.72
CA ILE A 863 4.05 29.07 30.99
C ILE A 863 4.13 27.85 30.09
N VAL A 864 4.09 26.67 30.66
CA VAL A 864 3.95 25.41 29.91
C VAL A 864 2.61 24.77 30.23
N VAL A 865 1.80 24.55 29.24
CA VAL A 865 0.49 23.86 29.36
C VAL A 865 0.66 22.43 28.85
N THR A 866 0.38 21.46 29.70
CA THR A 866 0.49 20.04 29.37
C THR A 866 -0.67 19.22 29.94
N ARG A 867 -0.71 17.94 29.62
CA ARG A 867 -1.72 17.02 30.15
C ARG A 867 -1.36 16.59 31.58
N PRO A 868 -2.36 16.36 32.45
CA PRO A 868 -2.10 15.84 33.79
C PRO A 868 -1.58 14.40 33.73
N LYS A 869 -0.87 13.96 34.77
CA LYS A 869 -0.28 12.64 34.90
C LYS A 869 -1.30 11.50 34.71
N THR A 870 -2.52 11.70 35.15
CA THR A 870 -3.65 10.75 35.00
C THR A 870 -4.00 10.41 33.55
N ASP A 871 -3.63 11.25 32.58
CA ASP A 871 -3.88 11.01 31.16
C ASP A 871 -2.84 10.10 30.50
N PHE A 872 -1.82 9.65 31.25
CA PHE A 872 -0.71 8.85 30.74
C PHE A 872 -0.72 7.43 31.32
N LYS A 873 -0.24 6.47 30.54
CA LYS A 873 0.00 5.10 31.02
C LYS A 873 1.13 5.10 32.07
N GLU A 874 1.07 4.22 33.03
CA GLU A 874 2.04 4.15 34.15
C GLU A 874 3.50 4.17 33.69
N LYS A 875 3.84 3.44 32.63
CA LYS A 875 5.20 3.41 32.07
C LYS A 875 5.71 4.77 31.54
N ASP A 876 4.80 5.69 31.21
CA ASP A 876 5.14 7.00 30.64
C ASP A 876 5.12 8.10 31.72
N GLN A 877 4.58 7.83 32.90
CA GLN A 877 4.44 8.79 34.00
C GLN A 877 5.78 9.21 34.61
N ALA A 878 6.69 8.28 34.82
CA ALA A 878 8.02 8.59 35.35
C ALA A 878 8.85 9.50 34.42
N ALA A 879 8.69 9.32 33.11
CA ALA A 879 9.35 10.19 32.12
C ALA A 879 8.75 11.61 32.12
N LEU A 880 7.46 11.72 32.38
CA LEU A 880 6.77 13.01 32.52
C LEU A 880 7.22 13.71 33.81
N ASP A 881 7.23 13.02 34.96
CA ASP A 881 7.64 13.56 36.25
C ASP A 881 9.04 14.20 36.16
N ASN A 882 10.00 13.48 35.60
CA ASN A 882 11.37 14.00 35.39
C ASN A 882 11.41 15.29 34.55
N ALA A 883 10.50 15.43 33.59
CA ALA A 883 10.44 16.64 32.75
C ALA A 883 9.74 17.79 33.46
N LEU A 884 8.72 17.51 34.25
CA LEU A 884 7.99 18.51 35.07
C LEU A 884 8.88 19.07 36.18
N GLU A 885 9.64 18.21 36.88
CA GLU A 885 10.61 18.63 37.91
C GLU A 885 11.65 19.62 37.33
N LEU A 886 12.16 19.33 36.13
CA LEU A 886 13.10 20.25 35.46
C LEU A 886 12.49 21.63 35.16
N LEU A 887 11.21 21.67 34.77
CA LEU A 887 10.51 22.93 34.53
C LEU A 887 10.29 23.69 35.84
N GLN A 888 9.86 23.02 36.91
CA GLN A 888 9.63 23.61 38.23
C GLN A 888 10.92 24.16 38.86
N GLN A 889 12.03 23.42 38.76
CA GLN A 889 13.36 23.85 39.24
C GLN A 889 13.88 25.11 38.55
N ASN A 890 13.26 25.49 37.41
CA ASN A 890 13.66 26.69 36.64
C ASN A 890 12.54 27.75 36.63
N ASP A 891 11.67 27.78 37.63
CA ASP A 891 10.60 28.77 37.84
C ASP A 891 9.61 28.90 36.66
N ILE A 892 9.43 27.81 35.89
CA ILE A 892 8.49 27.80 34.79
C ILE A 892 7.12 27.35 35.29
N ARG A 893 6.11 28.18 35.10
CA ARG A 893 4.73 27.87 35.54
C ARG A 893 4.15 26.75 34.69
N ILE A 894 3.66 25.69 35.33
CA ILE A 894 3.01 24.56 34.68
C ILE A 894 1.50 24.66 34.90
N VAL A 895 0.75 24.49 33.81
CA VAL A 895 -0.72 24.42 33.82
C VAL A 895 -1.14 23.07 33.24
N PHE A 896 -1.99 22.34 33.97
CA PHE A 896 -2.51 21.05 33.51
C PHE A 896 -3.88 21.23 32.88
N LYS A 897 -4.05 20.61 31.69
CA LYS A 897 -5.32 20.57 30.98
C LYS A 897 -5.48 19.22 30.29
N SER A 898 -6.52 18.47 30.65
CA SER A 898 -6.85 17.19 30.05
C SER A 898 -7.31 17.38 28.60
N ASN A 899 -7.16 16.33 27.81
CA ASN A 899 -7.64 16.25 26.41
C ASN A 899 -7.05 17.30 25.44
N ILE A 900 -5.90 17.90 25.73
CA ILE A 900 -5.20 18.72 24.76
C ILE A 900 -4.42 17.83 23.79
N HIS A 901 -4.50 18.16 22.52
CA HIS A 901 -3.78 17.48 21.43
C HIS A 901 -2.94 18.46 20.59
N GLN A 902 -3.19 19.74 20.77
CA GLN A 902 -2.52 20.82 20.04
C GLN A 902 -1.09 20.99 20.54
N LYS A 903 -0.20 21.41 19.63
CA LYS A 903 1.16 21.79 19.91
C LYS A 903 1.40 23.16 19.30
N PHE A 904 1.58 24.14 20.13
CA PHE A 904 1.87 25.50 19.67
C PHE A 904 2.62 26.28 20.76
N ALA A 905 3.25 27.36 20.37
CA ALA A 905 3.78 28.32 21.30
C ALA A 905 3.30 29.73 20.92
N ILE A 906 2.98 30.54 21.93
CA ILE A 906 2.65 31.95 21.78
C ILE A 906 3.77 32.73 22.47
N ILE A 907 4.37 33.66 21.75
CA ILE A 907 5.45 34.52 22.23
C ILE A 907 4.99 35.98 22.14
N ASP A 908 5.01 36.66 23.27
CA ASP A 908 4.64 38.08 23.43
C ASP A 908 3.27 38.47 22.86
N GLN A 909 2.34 37.49 22.74
CA GLN A 909 0.98 37.62 22.16
C GLN A 909 0.97 38.02 20.66
N ASN A 910 2.13 38.03 20.00
CA ASN A 910 2.28 38.42 18.60
C ASN A 910 2.75 37.30 17.69
N ILE A 911 3.58 36.37 18.19
CA ILE A 911 4.16 35.30 17.41
C ILE A 911 3.50 33.98 17.82
N ILE A 912 2.96 33.25 16.85
CA ILE A 912 2.36 31.93 17.08
C ILE A 912 3.14 30.89 16.28
N TRP A 913 3.78 29.98 16.97
CA TRP A 913 4.35 28.78 16.41
C TRP A 913 3.36 27.64 16.52
N TYR A 914 2.98 27.04 15.39
CA TYR A 914 2.06 25.91 15.38
C TYR A 914 2.67 24.74 14.62
N GLY A 915 2.63 23.53 15.21
CA GLY A 915 3.14 22.35 14.57
C GLY A 915 3.72 21.31 15.55
N SER A 916 4.53 20.40 15.04
CA SER A 916 5.19 19.36 15.81
C SER A 916 6.46 19.91 16.49
N ILE A 917 6.31 20.69 17.55
CA ILE A 917 7.40 21.32 18.31
C ILE A 917 8.19 20.31 19.20
N ASN A 918 7.93 19.03 19.10
CA ASN A 918 8.59 17.99 19.93
C ASN A 918 9.89 17.51 19.34
#